data_5a967a241e618144be4c40d76214b8b6
#
_entry.id   5a967a241e618144be4c40d76214b8b6
#
_cell.length_a   1.000
_cell.length_b   1.000
_cell.length_c   1.000
_cell.angle_alpha   90.00
_cell.angle_beta   90.00
_cell.angle_gamma   90.00
#
_symmetry.space_group_name_H-M   'P 1'
#
loop_
_entity.id
_entity.type
_entity.pdbx_description
1 polymer ?
#
loop_
_entity_poly.entity_id
_entity_poly.type
_entity_poly.pdbx_seq_one_letter_code
_entity_poly.pdbx_strand_id
1 'polypeptide(L)'
;MLKFKLGARTLLCAMVALLAAPAITRADPPKAGAPGGDIPAKFVKPEADNDYIKRVEMIPMRDGVKLYTVIIIPKGAKDAPIILTRTPYNAKMRAQRNDSASMLALLPLSDELYVRAGYIRVYQDVRGKYGSEGAYEMTRPPRGPLNASKTDDTTDAWDTVDWLVKTVKQSNGRVGMIGSSYEGWTVVMALLDPHPALKAAVPESPMVDGWMGDDWYHYGAFRTGNLDFTAGQTEQKGEGSGLPHSAYDEYEFYLNGVNPGAIAKAAGFDQLPWWKKMADHVAYDGFWQGQALDKLVAAHPSNVPTLWEQGLWDQEDMWGANHSWLALKAAGHEANNWLVMGPWFHSQINREGWVLGPYKWTGDTALQFRRDMVMPFFNQYLKDGPPAKLARATVYNPTENEWQGFADWPSACQSGCKTGLTPLYLQADFGLGFDKPAGSGLGDAYVSDPAKPVPYLPRPVKTGDADAWRTWLVRDQRFVDGRTDILTYQTAPLTQAVKIQGAPIADIIASTTGTDGDIVVKLIDVYPSDYPTQPEMGGFEAPIGIDIFRGRYRESFEHPTPIPAGVPQHYRFTLPNQNYIFLPGHRIMVQIQSTLFPLYDRNPQTFVANPLFAKSEDYQKATVTVMHSADQASAILLPVVP
;
A
#
# COMPACT_ATOMS: atom_id res chain seq x y z
N MET A 1 31.52 26.46 44.35
CA MET A 1 32.85 27.00 44.75
C MET A 1 33.92 26.25 43.96
N LEU A 2 34.53 26.86 42.98
CA LEU A 2 35.96 26.93 42.72
C LEU A 2 36.18 27.86 41.52
N LYS A 3 36.74 29.01 41.82
CA LYS A 3 37.27 29.97 40.84
C LYS A 3 38.70 29.52 40.50
N PHE A 4 39.11 29.62 39.25
CA PHE A 4 40.51 29.83 38.94
C PHE A 4 40.73 30.88 37.84
N LYS A 5 41.79 31.64 38.05
CA LYS A 5 42.11 32.98 37.59
C LYS A 5 42.79 32.99 36.20
N LEU A 6 42.71 34.19 35.63
CA LEU A 6 43.50 34.74 34.52
C LEU A 6 45.02 34.48 34.65
N GLY A 7 45.67 34.37 33.53
CA GLY A 7 47.11 34.56 33.32
C GLY A 7 47.38 35.20 31.97
N ALA A 8 47.77 36.47 31.98
CA ALA A 8 48.25 37.22 30.83
C ALA A 8 49.78 37.07 30.70
N ARG A 9 50.31 37.10 29.48
CA ARG A 9 51.66 37.51 29.05
C ARG A 9 51.92 36.94 27.64
N THR A 10 52.56 37.50 26.62
CA THR A 10 53.35 38.70 26.42
C THR A 10 53.50 38.94 24.91
N LEU A 11 53.60 40.19 24.50
CA LEU A 11 53.93 40.66 23.15
C LEU A 11 55.28 40.09 22.65
N LEU A 12 55.34 39.79 21.34
CA LEU A 12 56.58 39.90 20.59
C LEU A 12 56.28 40.45 19.18
N CYS A 13 56.88 41.63 18.91
CA CYS A 13 56.90 42.26 17.61
C CYS A 13 57.80 41.52 16.64
N ALA A 14 57.42 41.33 15.41
CA ALA A 14 58.31 41.09 14.27
C ALA A 14 57.83 41.89 13.05
N MET A 15 58.76 42.58 12.46
CA MET A 15 58.63 43.59 11.42
C MET A 15 58.21 43.01 10.06
N VAL A 16 57.45 43.84 9.39
CA VAL A 16 56.81 43.73 8.09
C VAL A 16 57.78 43.93 6.95
N ALA A 17 57.67 43.10 5.92
CA ALA A 17 58.10 43.40 4.55
C ALA A 17 56.86 43.80 3.72
N LEU A 18 56.84 45.04 3.25
CA LEU A 18 55.85 45.52 2.28
C LEU A 18 56.07 44.87 0.93
N LEU A 19 55.13 44.05 0.50
CA LEU A 19 54.94 43.72 -0.93
C LEU A 19 53.68 44.47 -1.40
N ALA A 20 53.85 45.30 -2.41
CA ALA A 20 52.78 46.07 -3.05
C ALA A 20 51.75 45.12 -3.68
N ALA A 21 50.56 45.06 -3.12
CA ALA A 21 49.42 44.43 -3.75
C ALA A 21 48.82 45.40 -4.79
N PRO A 22 48.33 44.92 -5.96
CA PRO A 22 47.63 45.77 -6.94
C PRO A 22 46.37 46.34 -6.29
N ALA A 23 46.13 47.61 -6.55
CA ALA A 23 44.93 48.32 -6.08
C ALA A 23 43.69 47.62 -6.56
N ILE A 24 42.96 46.97 -5.64
CA ILE A 24 41.56 46.56 -5.86
C ILE A 24 40.79 47.87 -5.96
N THR A 25 40.36 48.23 -7.15
CA THR A 25 39.39 49.32 -7.34
C THR A 25 38.13 48.96 -6.55
N ARG A 26 37.97 49.61 -5.42
CA ARG A 26 36.69 49.60 -4.68
C ARG A 26 35.64 50.14 -5.61
N ALA A 27 34.68 49.34 -5.98
CA ALA A 27 33.44 49.84 -6.57
C ALA A 27 32.85 50.87 -5.59
N ASP A 28 32.45 52.00 -6.13
CA ASP A 28 31.78 53.03 -5.32
C ASP A 28 30.60 52.42 -4.55
N PRO A 29 30.45 52.76 -3.29
CA PRO A 29 29.30 52.31 -2.54
C PRO A 29 28.01 52.75 -3.23
N PRO A 30 27.00 51.92 -3.31
CA PRO A 30 25.74 52.30 -3.94
C PRO A 30 25.19 53.52 -3.25
N LYS A 31 24.78 54.56 -4.05
CA LYS A 31 24.18 55.78 -3.54
C LYS A 31 23.06 55.41 -2.58
N ALA A 32 23.13 55.99 -1.37
CA ALA A 32 22.14 55.83 -0.31
C ALA A 32 20.73 56.19 -0.82
N GLY A 33 19.95 55.19 -1.10
CA GLY A 33 18.55 55.34 -1.47
C GLY A 33 17.78 54.16 -0.90
N ALA A 34 17.08 54.38 0.21
CA ALA A 34 16.31 53.49 1.03
C ALA A 34 17.14 52.54 1.91
N PRO A 35 16.73 52.22 3.15
CA PRO A 35 17.39 51.22 3.99
C PRO A 35 17.39 49.88 3.26
N GLY A 36 18.57 49.43 2.78
CA GLY A 36 18.75 48.20 2.08
C GLY A 36 18.53 47.03 3.04
N GLY A 37 17.42 46.34 2.86
CA GLY A 37 17.29 45.00 3.43
C GLY A 37 18.23 44.01 2.71
N ASP A 38 18.53 42.90 3.37
CA ASP A 38 19.40 41.84 2.83
C ASP A 38 18.77 41.10 1.61
N ILE A 39 17.53 41.42 1.27
CA ILE A 39 16.80 40.86 0.13
C ILE A 39 16.90 41.82 -1.07
N PRO A 40 17.61 41.44 -2.14
CA PRO A 40 17.70 42.27 -3.34
C PRO A 40 16.34 42.34 -4.04
N ALA A 41 16.03 43.49 -4.66
CA ALA A 41 14.79 43.67 -5.43
C ALA A 41 14.66 42.63 -6.56
N LYS A 42 15.77 42.15 -7.08
CA LYS A 42 15.82 41.07 -8.07
C LYS A 42 17.08 40.22 -7.81
N PHE A 43 16.89 38.96 -7.46
CA PHE A 43 17.96 38.00 -7.41
C PHE A 43 17.95 37.17 -8.70
N VAL A 44 19.08 37.14 -9.41
CA VAL A 44 19.25 36.32 -10.61
C VAL A 44 20.27 35.25 -10.33
N LYS A 45 19.81 34.02 -10.26
CA LYS A 45 20.71 32.87 -10.19
C LYS A 45 21.49 32.74 -11.51
N PRO A 46 22.77 32.38 -11.48
CA PRO A 46 23.46 31.94 -12.70
C PRO A 46 22.70 30.78 -13.35
N GLU A 47 22.62 30.77 -14.68
CA GLU A 47 22.09 29.61 -15.39
C GLU A 47 22.99 28.39 -15.11
N ALA A 48 22.40 27.34 -14.58
CA ALA A 48 23.11 26.07 -14.36
C ALA A 48 23.22 25.34 -15.71
N ASP A 49 24.40 24.77 -15.99
CA ASP A 49 24.56 23.85 -17.13
C ASP A 49 23.99 22.47 -16.75
N ASN A 50 22.68 22.33 -16.91
CA ASN A 50 21.95 21.12 -16.60
C ASN A 50 22.35 20.00 -17.57
N ASP A 51 22.47 18.76 -17.04
CA ASP A 51 22.64 17.54 -17.84
C ASP A 51 21.30 17.03 -18.42
N TYR A 52 20.23 17.81 -18.26
CA TYR A 52 18.88 17.52 -18.74
C TYR A 52 18.20 18.76 -19.34
N ILE A 53 17.13 18.50 -20.11
CA ILE A 53 16.15 19.51 -20.55
C ILE A 53 14.86 19.27 -19.79
N LYS A 54 14.38 20.27 -19.06
CA LYS A 54 13.07 20.22 -18.39
C LYS A 54 12.05 20.98 -19.23
N ARG A 55 10.98 20.29 -19.61
CA ARG A 55 9.81 20.88 -20.26
C ARG A 55 8.60 20.76 -19.33
N VAL A 56 7.79 21.78 -19.30
CA VAL A 56 6.49 21.78 -18.65
C VAL A 56 5.45 22.06 -19.73
N GLU A 57 4.54 21.12 -19.93
CA GLU A 57 3.56 21.17 -21.00
C GLU A 57 2.13 21.02 -20.44
N MET A 58 1.20 21.67 -21.08
CA MET A 58 -0.22 21.48 -20.87
C MET A 58 -0.75 20.62 -22.02
N ILE A 59 -0.73 19.30 -21.85
CA ILE A 59 -1.11 18.36 -22.91
C ILE A 59 -2.63 18.36 -23.10
N PRO A 60 -3.13 18.68 -24.31
CA PRO A 60 -4.56 18.69 -24.57
C PRO A 60 -5.12 17.26 -24.70
N MET A 61 -6.21 16.99 -23.98
CA MET A 61 -6.99 15.78 -24.12
C MET A 61 -8.05 15.97 -25.22
N ARG A 62 -8.67 14.88 -25.68
CA ARG A 62 -9.67 14.86 -26.76
C ARG A 62 -10.90 15.74 -26.52
N ASP A 63 -11.20 16.06 -25.26
CA ASP A 63 -12.28 16.94 -24.84
C ASP A 63 -11.86 18.40 -24.63
N GLY A 64 -10.59 18.72 -24.93
CA GLY A 64 -10.02 20.07 -24.81
C GLY A 64 -9.46 20.41 -23.43
N VAL A 65 -9.69 19.59 -22.39
CA VAL A 65 -9.05 19.74 -21.08
C VAL A 65 -7.55 19.52 -21.22
N LYS A 66 -6.73 20.28 -20.49
CA LYS A 66 -5.28 20.19 -20.59
C LYS A 66 -4.70 19.66 -19.29
N LEU A 67 -3.79 18.67 -19.39
CA LEU A 67 -3.13 18.05 -18.26
C LEU A 67 -1.70 18.54 -18.10
N TYR A 68 -1.38 18.98 -16.88
CA TYR A 68 -0.06 19.48 -16.50
C TYR A 68 0.95 18.33 -16.50
N THR A 69 2.00 18.46 -17.31
CA THR A 69 2.97 17.40 -17.54
C THR A 69 4.39 17.94 -17.45
N VAL A 70 5.23 17.28 -16.67
CA VAL A 70 6.66 17.57 -16.55
C VAL A 70 7.45 16.50 -17.29
N ILE A 71 8.27 16.92 -18.25
CA ILE A 71 9.09 16.06 -19.11
C ILE A 71 10.56 16.38 -18.82
N ILE A 72 11.31 15.39 -18.36
CA ILE A 72 12.75 15.50 -18.09
C ILE A 72 13.50 14.64 -19.11
N ILE A 73 14.27 15.30 -19.98
CA ILE A 73 14.95 14.68 -21.11
C ILE A 73 16.47 14.74 -20.87
N PRO A 74 17.20 13.64 -20.87
CA PRO A 74 18.65 13.65 -20.77
C PRO A 74 19.26 14.54 -21.88
N LYS A 75 20.23 15.40 -21.54
CA LYS A 75 20.89 16.28 -22.52
C LYS A 75 21.59 15.43 -23.58
N GLY A 76 21.31 15.70 -24.84
CA GLY A 76 21.85 14.93 -25.95
C GLY A 76 21.10 13.62 -26.26
N ALA A 77 20.01 13.32 -25.57
CA ALA A 77 19.20 12.12 -25.86
C ALA A 77 18.75 12.05 -27.32
N LYS A 78 18.85 10.84 -27.90
CA LYS A 78 18.38 10.46 -29.22
C LYS A 78 17.77 9.08 -29.12
N ASP A 79 16.63 8.86 -29.76
CA ASP A 79 15.92 7.57 -29.78
C ASP A 79 15.73 6.98 -28.37
N ALA A 80 15.46 7.85 -27.39
CA ALA A 80 15.29 7.46 -25.99
C ALA A 80 13.85 7.03 -25.70
N PRO A 81 13.61 5.92 -25.01
CA PRO A 81 12.25 5.56 -24.60
C PRO A 81 11.74 6.45 -23.48
N ILE A 82 10.42 6.51 -23.34
CA ILE A 82 9.73 7.28 -22.32
C ILE A 82 9.25 6.37 -21.19
N ILE A 83 9.45 6.80 -19.94
CA ILE A 83 8.76 6.24 -18.76
C ILE A 83 7.79 7.30 -18.24
N LEU A 84 6.49 6.96 -18.22
CA LEU A 84 5.39 7.81 -17.80
C LEU A 84 4.83 7.33 -16.44
N THR A 85 4.64 8.29 -15.52
CA THR A 85 3.81 8.13 -14.32
C THR A 85 2.73 9.22 -14.33
N ARG A 86 1.46 8.82 -14.18
CA ARG A 86 0.34 9.73 -13.97
C ARG A 86 0.00 9.73 -12.46
N THR A 87 -0.18 10.90 -11.87
CA THR A 87 -0.17 11.05 -10.41
C THR A 87 -1.24 12.02 -9.90
N PRO A 88 -1.92 11.72 -8.78
CA PRO A 88 -2.70 12.69 -8.02
C PRO A 88 -1.85 13.44 -6.98
N TYR A 89 -0.52 13.22 -6.92
CA TYR A 89 0.38 13.65 -5.86
C TYR A 89 1.36 14.74 -6.28
N ASN A 90 0.95 15.66 -7.19
CA ASN A 90 1.74 16.79 -7.66
C ASN A 90 2.93 16.41 -8.55
N ALA A 91 2.71 16.30 -9.85
CA ALA A 91 3.72 15.96 -10.84
C ALA A 91 4.97 16.86 -10.78
N LYS A 92 4.80 18.16 -10.46
CA LYS A 92 5.92 19.08 -10.28
C LYS A 92 6.83 18.65 -9.13
N MET A 93 6.27 18.28 -8.00
CA MET A 93 7.02 17.84 -6.82
C MET A 93 7.60 16.44 -7.02
N ARG A 94 6.85 15.54 -7.65
CA ARG A 94 7.34 14.20 -8.02
C ARG A 94 8.55 14.25 -8.96
N ALA A 95 8.56 15.19 -9.89
CA ALA A 95 9.66 15.37 -10.85
C ALA A 95 10.83 16.23 -10.33
N GLN A 96 10.81 16.66 -9.08
CA GLN A 96 11.84 17.55 -8.54
C GLN A 96 12.06 17.33 -7.03
N ARG A 97 12.91 16.35 -6.71
CA ARG A 97 13.33 16.07 -5.33
C ARG A 97 14.14 17.23 -4.72
N ASN A 98 14.96 17.88 -5.53
CA ASN A 98 15.75 19.04 -5.17
C ASN A 98 16.03 19.93 -6.39
N ASP A 99 16.70 21.06 -6.18
CA ASP A 99 17.13 21.98 -7.24
C ASP A 99 18.58 21.66 -7.61
N SER A 100 18.78 20.81 -8.62
CA SER A 100 20.09 20.33 -9.05
C SER A 100 20.23 20.40 -10.56
N ALA A 101 21.46 20.67 -11.03
CA ALA A 101 21.84 20.59 -12.45
C ALA A 101 21.96 19.14 -12.95
N SER A 102 22.02 18.16 -12.03
CA SER A 102 22.06 16.75 -12.39
C SER A 102 20.67 16.12 -12.37
N MET A 103 20.26 15.48 -13.46
CA MET A 103 19.01 14.74 -13.58
C MET A 103 18.90 13.64 -12.51
N LEU A 104 20.01 12.97 -12.18
CA LEU A 104 20.09 11.95 -11.15
C LEU A 104 19.76 12.49 -9.76
N ALA A 105 20.20 13.70 -9.43
CA ALA A 105 19.91 14.33 -8.16
C ALA A 105 18.53 15.02 -8.14
N LEU A 106 18.05 15.48 -9.29
CA LEU A 106 16.75 16.12 -9.47
C LEU A 106 15.59 15.15 -9.21
N LEU A 107 15.63 13.98 -9.85
CA LEU A 107 14.55 12.99 -9.83
C LEU A 107 14.55 12.12 -8.56
N PRO A 108 13.44 11.45 -8.23
CA PRO A 108 13.34 10.52 -7.12
C PRO A 108 14.39 9.40 -7.17
N LEU A 109 14.67 8.78 -6.01
CA LEU A 109 15.58 7.63 -5.91
C LEU A 109 15.14 6.46 -6.81
N SER A 110 13.85 6.21 -6.89
CA SER A 110 13.27 5.16 -7.75
C SER A 110 13.60 5.33 -9.23
N ASP A 111 13.89 6.56 -9.68
CA ASP A 111 14.19 6.85 -11.08
C ASP A 111 15.69 6.71 -11.44
N GLU A 112 16.57 6.45 -10.46
CA GLU A 112 18.02 6.41 -10.66
C GLU A 112 18.43 5.54 -11.85
N LEU A 113 17.87 4.34 -11.93
CA LEU A 113 18.22 3.37 -12.98
C LEU A 113 17.74 3.81 -14.36
N TYR A 114 16.57 4.46 -14.44
CA TYR A 114 16.06 5.02 -15.70
C TYR A 114 16.95 6.17 -16.19
N VAL A 115 17.37 7.05 -15.28
CA VAL A 115 18.28 8.16 -15.59
C VAL A 115 19.61 7.61 -16.12
N ARG A 116 20.24 6.68 -15.40
CA ARG A 116 21.52 6.05 -15.81
C ARG A 116 21.41 5.32 -17.15
N ALA A 117 20.24 4.79 -17.46
CA ALA A 117 19.97 4.11 -18.71
C ALA A 117 19.50 5.06 -19.84
N GLY A 118 19.43 6.38 -19.61
CA GLY A 118 19.10 7.39 -20.61
C GLY A 118 17.64 7.43 -21.02
N TYR A 119 16.72 7.05 -20.16
CA TYR A 119 15.27 7.18 -20.39
C TYR A 119 14.81 8.64 -20.22
N ILE A 120 13.81 9.03 -21.00
CA ILE A 120 13.04 10.24 -20.77
C ILE A 120 12.03 9.95 -19.66
N ARG A 121 11.99 10.82 -18.64
CA ARG A 121 11.08 10.66 -17.52
C ARG A 121 9.94 11.67 -17.60
N VAL A 122 8.70 11.18 -17.47
CA VAL A 122 7.50 12.00 -17.58
C VAL A 122 6.62 11.80 -16.35
N TYR A 123 6.20 12.91 -15.75
CA TYR A 123 5.21 12.94 -14.68
C TYR A 123 4.04 13.82 -15.10
N GLN A 124 2.81 13.34 -14.95
CA GLN A 124 1.61 14.08 -15.29
C GLN A 124 0.62 14.09 -14.15
N ASP A 125 0.15 15.29 -13.76
CA ASP A 125 -0.99 15.40 -12.86
C ASP A 125 -2.26 14.82 -13.52
N VAL A 126 -2.98 13.96 -12.78
CA VAL A 126 -4.29 13.48 -13.25
C VAL A 126 -5.27 14.64 -13.37
N ARG A 127 -6.33 14.45 -14.14
CA ARG A 127 -7.38 15.44 -14.40
C ARG A 127 -7.91 16.06 -13.10
N GLY A 128 -7.97 17.38 -13.05
CA GLY A 128 -8.51 18.15 -11.93
C GLY A 128 -7.61 18.27 -10.70
N LYS A 129 -6.42 17.66 -10.69
CA LYS A 129 -5.45 17.82 -9.59
C LYS A 129 -4.32 18.79 -9.97
N TYR A 130 -3.83 19.50 -8.96
CA TYR A 130 -2.69 20.44 -9.01
C TYR A 130 -2.67 21.33 -10.26
N GLY A 131 -1.75 21.10 -11.20
CA GLY A 131 -1.59 21.89 -12.42
C GLY A 131 -2.57 21.56 -13.54
N SER A 132 -3.21 20.38 -13.50
CA SER A 132 -4.13 19.92 -14.54
C SER A 132 -5.49 20.62 -14.49
N GLU A 133 -6.09 20.84 -15.66
CA GLU A 133 -7.46 21.34 -15.80
C GLU A 133 -8.51 20.23 -15.59
N GLY A 134 -9.78 20.60 -15.61
CA GLY A 134 -10.91 19.71 -15.48
C GLY A 134 -11.37 19.49 -14.03
N ALA A 135 -12.33 18.58 -13.85
CA ALA A 135 -12.84 18.20 -12.54
C ALA A 135 -12.16 16.91 -12.06
N TYR A 136 -11.73 16.91 -10.81
CA TYR A 136 -11.18 15.72 -10.18
C TYR A 136 -12.31 14.82 -9.67
N GLU A 137 -12.22 13.57 -9.99
CA GLU A 137 -13.00 12.48 -9.41
C GLU A 137 -12.01 11.40 -8.97
N MET A 138 -12.02 11.09 -7.67
CA MET A 138 -11.10 10.09 -7.12
C MET A 138 -11.44 8.71 -7.71
N THR A 139 -10.42 7.98 -8.16
CA THR A 139 -10.58 6.67 -8.79
C THR A 139 -11.76 6.63 -9.78
N ARG A 140 -11.77 7.61 -10.67
CA ARG A 140 -12.86 7.83 -11.63
C ARG A 140 -13.20 6.54 -12.37
N PRO A 141 -14.46 6.07 -12.31
CA PRO A 141 -14.87 4.85 -12.99
C PRO A 141 -14.59 4.90 -14.49
N PRO A 142 -14.26 3.77 -15.12
CA PRO A 142 -14.21 3.67 -16.58
C PRO A 142 -15.52 4.11 -17.22
N ARG A 143 -15.45 4.57 -18.47
CA ARG A 143 -16.63 4.90 -19.28
C ARG A 143 -17.62 3.73 -19.29
N GLY A 144 -18.86 3.99 -18.95
CA GLY A 144 -19.89 2.97 -18.81
C GLY A 144 -21.04 3.45 -17.94
N PRO A 145 -21.75 2.50 -17.28
CA PRO A 145 -22.91 2.83 -16.44
C PRO A 145 -22.60 3.81 -15.30
N LEU A 146 -21.38 3.76 -14.72
CA LEU A 146 -20.96 4.64 -13.62
C LEU A 146 -20.36 5.96 -14.11
N ASN A 147 -19.97 6.04 -15.38
CA ASN A 147 -19.38 7.22 -15.99
C ASN A 147 -19.94 7.43 -17.40
N ALA A 148 -20.99 8.20 -17.51
CA ALA A 148 -21.66 8.52 -18.77
C ALA A 148 -20.88 9.54 -19.64
N SER A 149 -19.75 10.08 -19.16
CA SER A 149 -18.91 10.98 -19.94
C SER A 149 -18.17 10.22 -21.06
N LYS A 150 -17.64 10.97 -22.04
CA LYS A 150 -16.84 10.36 -23.14
C LYS A 150 -15.38 10.16 -22.76
N THR A 151 -14.97 10.53 -21.57
CA THR A 151 -13.58 10.51 -21.11
C THR A 151 -13.46 9.87 -19.75
N ASP A 152 -12.32 9.22 -19.50
CA ASP A 152 -11.89 8.64 -18.26
C ASP A 152 -10.36 8.61 -18.22
N ASP A 153 -9.75 7.93 -17.24
CA ASP A 153 -8.31 7.83 -17.16
C ASP A 153 -7.68 6.94 -18.24
N THR A 154 -8.47 6.05 -18.89
CA THR A 154 -8.01 5.30 -20.07
C THR A 154 -7.76 6.25 -21.23
N THR A 155 -8.71 7.15 -21.50
CA THR A 155 -8.62 8.13 -22.59
C THR A 155 -7.56 9.20 -22.32
N ASP A 156 -7.43 9.64 -21.07
CA ASP A 156 -6.42 10.63 -20.69
C ASP A 156 -5.00 10.03 -20.83
N ALA A 157 -4.81 8.75 -20.49
CA ALA A 157 -3.55 8.05 -20.73
C ALA A 157 -3.26 7.89 -22.23
N TRP A 158 -4.27 7.50 -23.01
CA TRP A 158 -4.16 7.33 -24.45
C TRP A 158 -3.73 8.62 -25.13
N ASP A 159 -4.43 9.72 -24.88
CA ASP A 159 -4.16 11.04 -25.47
C ASP A 159 -2.79 11.57 -25.05
N THR A 160 -2.39 11.32 -23.80
CA THR A 160 -1.06 11.69 -23.29
C THR A 160 0.05 10.96 -24.04
N VAL A 161 -0.07 9.63 -24.18
CA VAL A 161 0.92 8.82 -24.91
C VAL A 161 1.00 9.24 -26.37
N ASP A 162 -0.14 9.45 -27.03
CA ASP A 162 -0.20 9.92 -28.43
C ASP A 162 0.53 11.27 -28.62
N TRP A 163 0.28 12.22 -27.71
CA TRP A 163 0.94 13.52 -27.74
C TRP A 163 2.45 13.39 -27.50
N LEU A 164 2.87 12.60 -26.52
CA LEU A 164 4.29 12.41 -26.19
C LEU A 164 5.09 11.88 -27.38
N VAL A 165 4.62 10.79 -28.01
CA VAL A 165 5.36 10.18 -29.12
C VAL A 165 5.38 11.04 -30.38
N LYS A 166 4.39 11.91 -30.57
CA LYS A 166 4.35 12.88 -31.68
C LYS A 166 5.21 14.13 -31.46
N THR A 167 5.39 14.54 -30.20
CA THR A 167 5.91 15.87 -29.86
C THR A 167 7.32 15.83 -29.27
N VAL A 168 7.70 14.76 -28.56
CA VAL A 168 9.03 14.62 -27.95
C VAL A 168 9.98 14.03 -28.99
N LYS A 169 10.69 14.89 -29.73
CA LYS A 169 11.56 14.52 -30.85
C LYS A 169 12.75 13.62 -30.48
N GLN A 170 13.13 13.61 -29.20
CA GLN A 170 14.20 12.76 -28.66
C GLN A 170 13.72 11.32 -28.39
N SER A 171 12.41 11.06 -28.48
CA SER A 171 11.83 9.75 -28.19
C SER A 171 11.99 8.78 -29.37
N ASN A 172 12.15 7.50 -29.06
CA ASN A 172 12.06 6.39 -30.02
C ASN A 172 10.61 5.96 -30.32
N GLY A 173 9.60 6.68 -29.81
CA GLY A 173 8.19 6.37 -30.00
C GLY A 173 7.64 5.25 -29.13
N ARG A 174 8.38 4.78 -28.13
CA ARG A 174 7.94 3.74 -27.19
C ARG A 174 7.78 4.29 -25.78
N VAL A 175 6.69 3.93 -25.13
CA VAL A 175 6.34 4.38 -23.79
C VAL A 175 6.18 3.16 -22.88
N GLY A 176 6.79 3.23 -21.70
CA GLY A 176 6.49 2.38 -20.54
C GLY A 176 5.71 3.19 -19.51
N MET A 177 4.78 2.56 -18.82
CA MET A 177 4.11 3.16 -17.66
C MET A 177 4.48 2.43 -16.39
N ILE A 178 4.69 3.20 -15.31
CA ILE A 178 5.00 2.69 -13.97
C ILE A 178 4.38 3.60 -12.92
N GLY A 179 3.97 3.04 -11.83
CA GLY A 179 3.47 3.79 -10.68
C GLY A 179 2.97 2.88 -9.58
N SER A 180 2.99 3.41 -8.35
CA SER A 180 2.60 2.70 -7.13
C SER A 180 1.32 3.28 -6.55
N SER A 181 0.47 2.43 -5.92
CA SER A 181 -0.75 2.89 -5.28
C SER A 181 -1.76 3.48 -6.30
N TYR A 182 -2.27 4.66 -6.07
CA TYR A 182 -3.08 5.38 -7.05
C TYR A 182 -2.36 5.54 -8.40
N GLU A 183 -1.04 5.78 -8.41
CA GLU A 183 -0.27 5.83 -9.66
C GLU A 183 -0.28 4.45 -10.35
N GLY A 184 -0.29 3.34 -9.58
CA GLY A 184 -0.50 1.98 -10.08
C GLY A 184 -1.90 1.79 -10.66
N TRP A 185 -2.93 2.31 -10.00
CA TRP A 185 -4.29 2.36 -10.55
C TRP A 185 -4.32 3.04 -11.93
N THR A 186 -3.60 4.18 -12.11
CA THR A 186 -3.55 4.85 -13.42
C THR A 186 -2.88 3.99 -14.50
N VAL A 187 -1.92 3.14 -14.12
CA VAL A 187 -1.30 2.16 -15.03
C VAL A 187 -2.32 1.10 -15.43
N VAL A 188 -3.06 0.54 -14.46
CA VAL A 188 -4.09 -0.47 -14.75
C VAL A 188 -5.21 0.10 -15.62
N MET A 189 -5.64 1.35 -15.37
CA MET A 189 -6.60 2.05 -16.23
C MET A 189 -6.10 2.18 -17.67
N ALA A 190 -4.81 2.49 -17.88
CA ALA A 190 -4.24 2.57 -19.23
C ALA A 190 -4.21 1.23 -19.97
N LEU A 191 -4.22 0.10 -19.24
CA LEU A 191 -4.27 -1.25 -19.83
C LEU A 191 -5.65 -1.63 -20.37
N LEU A 192 -6.74 -0.95 -19.95
CA LEU A 192 -8.09 -1.23 -20.46
C LEU A 192 -8.31 -0.77 -21.92
N ASP A 193 -7.60 0.28 -22.34
CA ASP A 193 -7.64 0.81 -23.71
C ASP A 193 -6.25 1.36 -24.10
N PRO A 194 -5.24 0.47 -24.27
CA PRO A 194 -3.85 0.91 -24.39
C PRO A 194 -3.55 1.54 -25.74
N HIS A 195 -2.83 2.67 -25.72
CA HIS A 195 -2.27 3.26 -26.94
C HIS A 195 -1.23 2.30 -27.57
N PRO A 196 -1.15 2.18 -28.91
CA PRO A 196 -0.19 1.28 -29.59
C PRO A 196 1.28 1.49 -29.23
N ALA A 197 1.66 2.71 -28.79
CA ALA A 197 3.00 3.03 -28.34
C ALA A 197 3.26 2.64 -26.86
N LEU A 198 2.27 2.27 -26.08
CA LEU A 198 2.45 1.70 -24.74
C LEU A 198 2.95 0.26 -24.91
N LYS A 199 4.22 0.03 -24.63
CA LYS A 199 4.92 -1.22 -24.90
C LYS A 199 5.21 -2.07 -23.66
N ALA A 200 5.12 -1.50 -22.47
CA ALA A 200 5.33 -2.19 -21.20
C ALA A 200 4.62 -1.44 -20.06
N ALA A 201 4.14 -2.16 -19.07
CA ALA A 201 3.48 -1.61 -17.90
C ALA A 201 3.97 -2.29 -16.62
N VAL A 202 4.16 -1.50 -15.56
CA VAL A 202 4.53 -1.98 -14.22
C VAL A 202 3.60 -1.32 -13.19
N PRO A 203 2.39 -1.86 -12.98
CA PRO A 203 1.55 -1.43 -11.85
C PRO A 203 2.13 -1.99 -10.56
N GLU A 204 2.51 -1.09 -9.66
CA GLU A 204 3.13 -1.40 -8.38
C GLU A 204 2.10 -1.20 -7.27
N SER A 205 1.82 -2.24 -6.47
CA SER A 205 0.81 -2.22 -5.41
C SER A 205 -0.41 -1.35 -5.82
N PRO A 206 -1.05 -1.65 -6.96
CA PRO A 206 -2.11 -0.80 -7.49
C PRO A 206 -3.38 -0.93 -6.67
N MET A 207 -4.04 0.17 -6.35
CA MET A 207 -5.40 0.15 -5.84
C MET A 207 -6.36 -0.30 -6.95
N VAL A 208 -7.02 -1.45 -6.77
CA VAL A 208 -7.77 -2.15 -7.82
C VAL A 208 -9.23 -2.39 -7.43
N ASP A 209 -9.47 -2.92 -6.24
CA ASP A 209 -10.80 -3.15 -5.69
C ASP A 209 -10.88 -2.58 -4.26
N GLY A 210 -11.36 -1.38 -4.14
CA GLY A 210 -11.40 -0.63 -2.89
C GLY A 210 -12.39 -1.17 -1.85
N TRP A 211 -13.19 -2.21 -2.17
CA TRP A 211 -14.08 -2.83 -1.20
C TRP A 211 -13.57 -4.18 -0.70
N MET A 212 -12.87 -4.93 -1.54
CA MET A 212 -12.42 -6.27 -1.19
C MET A 212 -11.17 -6.27 -0.30
N GLY A 213 -10.25 -5.34 -0.50
CA GLY A 213 -8.99 -5.36 0.26
C GLY A 213 -8.00 -4.26 -0.07
N ASP A 214 -8.38 -3.32 -0.97
CA ASP A 214 -7.59 -2.11 -1.20
C ASP A 214 -8.28 -0.91 -0.52
N ASP A 215 -7.51 0.04 -0.05
CA ASP A 215 -7.86 1.32 0.55
C ASP A 215 -9.12 1.42 1.44
N TRP A 216 -10.35 1.24 0.92
CA TRP A 216 -11.56 1.73 1.58
C TRP A 216 -12.22 0.75 2.53
N TYR A 217 -12.29 -0.51 2.13
CA TYR A 217 -12.88 -1.60 2.90
C TYR A 217 -12.04 -2.88 2.79
N HIS A 218 -12.07 -3.69 3.84
CA HIS A 218 -11.61 -5.08 3.80
C HIS A 218 -12.79 -5.98 4.15
N TYR A 219 -13.26 -6.76 3.19
CA TYR A 219 -14.44 -7.62 3.34
C TYR A 219 -15.58 -6.92 4.09
N GLY A 220 -15.84 -5.65 3.76
CA GLY A 220 -16.91 -4.83 4.33
C GLY A 220 -16.58 -4.08 5.62
N ALA A 221 -15.43 -4.28 6.25
CA ALA A 221 -14.96 -3.47 7.36
C ALA A 221 -14.35 -2.16 6.83
N PHE A 222 -14.86 -1.01 7.28
CA PHE A 222 -14.41 0.30 6.80
C PHE A 222 -13.07 0.71 7.43
N ARG A 223 -12.11 1.12 6.61
CA ARG A 223 -10.82 1.61 7.06
C ARG A 223 -10.91 3.09 7.44
N THR A 224 -10.87 3.37 8.75
CA THR A 224 -11.09 4.73 9.28
C THR A 224 -10.00 5.74 8.91
N GLY A 225 -8.75 5.30 8.74
CA GLY A 225 -7.64 6.16 8.29
C GLY A 225 -7.88 6.80 6.92
N ASN A 226 -8.79 6.24 6.11
CA ASN A 226 -9.17 6.79 4.81
C ASN A 226 -10.01 8.06 4.89
N LEU A 227 -10.48 8.45 6.07
CA LEU A 227 -11.05 9.80 6.26
C LEU A 227 -9.99 10.88 5.99
N ASP A 228 -8.76 10.69 6.49
CA ASP A 228 -7.63 11.59 6.19
C ASP A 228 -7.30 11.64 4.71
N PHE A 229 -7.20 10.47 4.07
CA PHE A 229 -6.92 10.38 2.63
C PHE A 229 -8.02 11.00 1.79
N THR A 230 -9.30 10.80 2.15
CA THR A 230 -10.44 11.43 1.49
C THR A 230 -10.31 12.95 1.53
N ALA A 231 -10.04 13.55 2.69
CA ALA A 231 -9.85 14.98 2.82
C ALA A 231 -8.62 15.45 2.04
N GLY A 232 -7.46 14.81 2.23
CA GLY A 232 -6.22 15.12 1.55
C GLY A 232 -6.36 15.15 0.03
N GLN A 233 -7.18 14.26 -0.53
CA GLN A 233 -7.37 14.16 -1.97
C GLN A 233 -8.53 15.00 -2.53
N THR A 234 -9.62 15.24 -1.78
CA THR A 234 -10.85 15.77 -2.35
C THR A 234 -11.32 17.11 -1.78
N GLU A 235 -10.68 17.60 -0.73
CA GLU A 235 -11.03 18.88 -0.09
C GLU A 235 -10.75 20.08 -1.02
N GLN A 236 -9.71 19.98 -1.82
CA GLN A 236 -9.31 21.00 -2.78
C GLN A 236 -8.48 20.43 -3.94
N LYS A 237 -8.22 21.26 -4.97
CA LYS A 237 -7.43 20.88 -6.14
C LYS A 237 -5.98 20.49 -5.80
N GLY A 238 -5.38 21.15 -4.82
CA GLY A 238 -4.09 20.81 -4.23
C GLY A 238 -4.23 19.72 -3.19
N GLU A 239 -3.27 19.66 -2.29
CA GLU A 239 -3.32 18.83 -1.09
C GLU A 239 -4.30 19.42 -0.08
N GLY A 240 -5.21 18.61 0.42
CA GLY A 240 -6.16 19.00 1.47
C GLY A 240 -5.50 19.01 2.86
N SER A 241 -6.24 19.47 3.85
CA SER A 241 -5.74 19.63 5.22
C SER A 241 -5.77 18.33 6.06
N GLY A 242 -6.52 17.32 5.61
CA GLY A 242 -6.74 16.11 6.38
C GLY A 242 -7.76 16.26 7.51
N LEU A 243 -7.93 15.21 8.30
CA LEU A 243 -8.85 15.16 9.43
C LEU A 243 -8.23 15.88 10.63
N PRO A 244 -8.92 16.85 11.28
CA PRO A 244 -8.42 17.50 12.47
C PRO A 244 -8.50 16.55 13.68
N HIS A 245 -7.39 15.90 14.02
CA HIS A 245 -7.30 15.02 15.19
C HIS A 245 -7.28 15.83 16.50
N SER A 246 -8.27 15.61 17.37
CA SER A 246 -8.43 16.34 18.62
C SER A 246 -7.76 15.69 19.83
N ALA A 247 -7.22 14.48 19.68
CA ALA A 247 -6.54 13.74 20.75
C ALA A 247 -5.15 13.29 20.31
N TYR A 248 -4.23 13.21 21.29
CA TYR A 248 -2.87 12.69 21.07
C TYR A 248 -2.87 11.19 20.70
N ASP A 249 -3.78 10.44 21.27
CA ASP A 249 -4.03 9.02 20.97
C ASP A 249 -5.23 8.91 20.05
N GLU A 250 -5.01 8.49 18.82
CA GLU A 250 -6.07 8.34 17.81
C GLU A 250 -7.11 7.29 18.19
N TYR A 251 -6.73 6.32 19.03
CA TYR A 251 -7.69 5.41 19.64
C TYR A 251 -8.80 6.18 20.40
N GLU A 252 -8.42 7.15 21.21
CA GLU A 252 -9.40 7.98 21.93
C GLU A 252 -10.17 8.91 20.99
N PHE A 253 -9.51 9.46 19.97
CA PHE A 253 -10.16 10.31 18.99
C PHE A 253 -11.31 9.58 18.28
N TYR A 254 -11.03 8.42 17.70
CA TYR A 254 -12.04 7.64 16.99
C TYR A 254 -13.08 7.02 17.92
N LEU A 255 -12.70 6.62 19.14
CA LEU A 255 -13.64 6.09 20.11
C LEU A 255 -14.68 7.14 20.54
N ASN A 256 -14.22 8.35 20.84
CA ASN A 256 -15.07 9.47 21.26
C ASN A 256 -15.89 10.05 20.12
N GLY A 257 -15.46 9.89 18.87
CA GLY A 257 -16.17 10.31 17.68
C GLY A 257 -17.41 9.45 17.34
N VAL A 258 -17.67 8.40 18.11
CA VAL A 258 -18.81 7.47 18.00
C VAL A 258 -18.74 6.58 16.76
N ASN A 259 -18.83 7.14 15.56
CA ASN A 259 -18.84 6.43 14.29
C ASN A 259 -18.17 7.26 13.17
N PRO A 260 -17.76 6.63 12.04
CA PRO A 260 -17.12 7.34 10.93
C PRO A 260 -17.97 8.49 10.36
N GLY A 261 -19.28 8.33 10.27
CA GLY A 261 -20.18 9.36 9.74
C GLY A 261 -20.27 10.59 10.64
N ALA A 262 -20.25 10.42 11.97
CA ALA A 262 -20.25 11.53 12.91
C ALA A 262 -18.93 12.30 12.87
N ILE A 263 -17.79 11.58 12.76
CA ILE A 263 -16.44 12.17 12.60
C ILE A 263 -16.38 12.96 11.28
N ALA A 264 -16.80 12.32 10.18
CA ALA A 264 -16.83 12.95 8.86
C ALA A 264 -17.69 14.21 8.85
N LYS A 265 -18.88 14.17 9.47
CA LYS A 265 -19.77 15.34 9.59
C LYS A 265 -19.14 16.46 10.42
N ALA A 266 -18.51 16.11 11.55
CA ALA A 266 -17.81 17.10 12.38
C ALA A 266 -16.65 17.80 11.64
N ALA A 267 -16.01 17.09 10.71
CA ALA A 267 -14.96 17.60 9.82
C ALA A 267 -15.51 18.28 8.54
N GLY A 268 -16.82 18.29 8.31
CA GLY A 268 -17.45 18.87 7.12
C GLY A 268 -17.37 17.99 5.86
N PHE A 269 -17.04 16.70 5.98
CA PHE A 269 -16.90 15.79 4.85
C PHE A 269 -18.22 15.39 4.20
N ASP A 270 -19.35 15.66 4.85
CA ASP A 270 -20.67 15.57 4.25
C ASP A 270 -20.84 16.50 3.03
N GLN A 271 -19.92 17.44 2.82
CA GLN A 271 -19.81 18.27 1.61
C GLN A 271 -19.00 17.60 0.50
N LEU A 272 -18.20 16.57 0.80
CA LEU A 272 -17.30 15.91 -0.15
C LEU A 272 -18.05 14.82 -0.95
N PRO A 273 -18.13 14.93 -2.29
CA PRO A 273 -18.85 13.95 -3.11
C PRO A 273 -18.32 12.52 -2.96
N TRP A 274 -17.01 12.35 -2.77
CA TRP A 274 -16.41 11.03 -2.59
C TRP A 274 -16.84 10.37 -1.28
N TRP A 275 -16.84 11.13 -0.17
CA TRP A 275 -17.35 10.63 1.10
C TRP A 275 -18.79 10.12 0.97
N LYS A 276 -19.66 10.88 0.28
CA LYS A 276 -21.04 10.45 0.03
C LYS A 276 -21.13 9.15 -0.74
N LYS A 277 -20.33 9.01 -1.81
CA LYS A 277 -20.26 7.76 -2.59
C LYS A 277 -19.89 6.57 -1.70
N MET A 278 -18.82 6.69 -0.89
CA MET A 278 -18.43 5.61 0.02
C MET A 278 -19.50 5.28 1.07
N ALA A 279 -20.09 6.31 1.65
CA ALA A 279 -21.10 6.15 2.70
C ALA A 279 -22.44 5.61 2.19
N ASP A 280 -22.78 5.86 0.93
CA ASP A 280 -23.99 5.34 0.30
C ASP A 280 -23.83 3.89 -0.19
N HIS A 281 -22.59 3.42 -0.41
CA HIS A 281 -22.26 2.11 -0.98
C HIS A 281 -21.44 1.25 0.01
N VAL A 282 -22.02 0.91 1.16
CA VAL A 282 -21.36 0.09 2.19
C VAL A 282 -21.31 -1.41 1.87
N ALA A 283 -22.14 -1.88 0.92
CA ALA A 283 -22.10 -3.24 0.40
C ALA A 283 -21.35 -3.28 -0.94
N TYR A 284 -20.92 -4.47 -1.36
CA TYR A 284 -20.24 -4.70 -2.64
C TYR A 284 -21.23 -4.67 -3.81
N ASP A 285 -21.89 -3.55 -4.00
CA ASP A 285 -22.92 -3.36 -5.02
C ASP A 285 -22.34 -2.96 -6.39
N GLY A 286 -23.21 -2.59 -7.33
CA GLY A 286 -22.82 -2.20 -8.68
C GLY A 286 -21.86 -1.02 -8.77
N PHE A 287 -21.78 -0.16 -7.73
CA PHE A 287 -20.79 0.92 -7.66
C PHE A 287 -19.37 0.37 -7.56
N TRP A 288 -19.12 -0.57 -6.63
CA TRP A 288 -17.78 -1.17 -6.47
C TRP A 288 -17.46 -2.16 -7.59
N GLN A 289 -18.43 -3.02 -7.94
CA GLN A 289 -18.24 -4.03 -9.00
C GLN A 289 -17.95 -3.41 -10.36
N GLY A 290 -18.57 -2.28 -10.69
CA GLY A 290 -18.40 -1.60 -11.96
C GLY A 290 -17.04 -0.90 -12.14
N GLN A 291 -16.25 -0.83 -11.09
CA GLN A 291 -14.90 -0.26 -11.10
C GLN A 291 -13.82 -1.20 -10.55
N ALA A 292 -14.13 -2.46 -10.27
CA ALA A 292 -13.19 -3.49 -9.84
C ALA A 292 -12.24 -3.85 -10.99
N LEU A 293 -11.04 -3.25 -10.99
CA LEU A 293 -10.11 -3.32 -12.12
C LEU A 293 -9.54 -4.71 -12.36
N ASP A 294 -9.41 -5.56 -11.33
CA ASP A 294 -9.02 -6.97 -11.48
C ASP A 294 -9.96 -7.73 -12.41
N LYS A 295 -11.28 -7.51 -12.25
CA LYS A 295 -12.32 -8.11 -13.09
C LYS A 295 -12.36 -7.48 -14.48
N LEU A 296 -12.18 -6.16 -14.55
CA LEU A 296 -12.21 -5.42 -15.81
C LEU A 296 -11.03 -5.78 -16.71
N VAL A 297 -9.80 -5.89 -16.18
CA VAL A 297 -8.63 -6.29 -16.99
C VAL A 297 -8.73 -7.76 -17.43
N ALA A 298 -9.35 -8.63 -16.64
CA ALA A 298 -9.60 -10.02 -17.03
C ALA A 298 -10.70 -10.14 -18.11
N ALA A 299 -11.71 -9.28 -18.06
CA ALA A 299 -12.77 -9.22 -19.09
C ALA A 299 -12.31 -8.55 -20.39
N HIS A 300 -11.36 -7.61 -20.29
CA HIS A 300 -10.79 -6.85 -21.43
C HIS A 300 -9.26 -6.89 -21.39
N PRO A 301 -8.64 -8.08 -21.62
CA PRO A 301 -7.22 -8.27 -21.44
C PRO A 301 -6.41 -7.51 -22.49
N SER A 302 -5.37 -6.84 -22.03
CA SER A 302 -4.41 -6.15 -22.86
C SER A 302 -3.32 -7.08 -23.39
N ASN A 303 -2.78 -6.77 -24.60
CA ASN A 303 -1.57 -7.41 -25.12
C ASN A 303 -0.28 -6.72 -24.65
N VAL A 304 -0.35 -5.66 -23.85
CA VAL A 304 0.81 -4.97 -23.31
C VAL A 304 1.48 -5.86 -22.26
N PRO A 305 2.77 -6.20 -22.42
CA PRO A 305 3.53 -6.88 -21.39
C PRO A 305 3.45 -6.15 -20.05
N THR A 306 3.02 -6.85 -19.00
CA THR A 306 2.75 -6.26 -17.70
C THR A 306 3.46 -7.03 -16.58
N LEU A 307 4.25 -6.32 -15.78
CA LEU A 307 4.91 -6.81 -14.58
C LEU A 307 4.17 -6.27 -13.34
N TRP A 308 3.31 -7.09 -12.75
CA TRP A 308 2.54 -6.79 -11.56
C TRP A 308 3.42 -6.90 -10.32
N GLU A 309 3.39 -5.90 -9.45
CA GLU A 309 4.16 -5.91 -8.19
C GLU A 309 3.23 -5.77 -6.99
N GLN A 310 3.53 -6.53 -5.92
CA GLN A 310 2.82 -6.50 -4.64
C GLN A 310 3.78 -6.65 -3.47
N GLY A 311 3.60 -5.83 -2.41
CA GLY A 311 4.25 -6.07 -1.12
C GLY A 311 3.60 -7.23 -0.36
N LEU A 312 4.42 -8.13 0.23
CA LEU A 312 3.91 -9.21 1.09
C LEU A 312 3.30 -8.70 2.39
N TRP A 313 3.72 -7.54 2.85
CA TRP A 313 3.18 -6.82 4.01
C TRP A 313 2.72 -5.42 3.61
N ASP A 314 2.09 -5.32 2.44
CA ASP A 314 1.45 -4.08 2.03
C ASP A 314 0.28 -3.79 2.99
N GLN A 315 0.30 -2.62 3.62
CA GLN A 315 -0.72 -2.25 4.59
C GLN A 315 -1.81 -1.35 3.99
N GLU A 316 -1.75 -1.07 2.70
CA GLU A 316 -2.72 -0.23 1.98
C GLU A 316 -3.44 -1.01 0.89
N ASP A 317 -2.76 -1.34 -0.21
CA ASP A 317 -3.34 -2.00 -1.36
C ASP A 317 -2.97 -3.50 -1.36
N MET A 318 -3.67 -4.29 -0.53
CA MET A 318 -3.35 -5.71 -0.29
C MET A 318 -3.95 -6.63 -1.35
N TRP A 319 -4.94 -6.17 -2.10
CA TRP A 319 -5.68 -6.95 -3.10
C TRP A 319 -5.06 -6.86 -4.49
N GLY A 320 -4.73 -5.67 -4.93
CA GLY A 320 -4.53 -5.19 -6.29
C GLY A 320 -3.77 -6.07 -7.27
N ALA A 321 -2.43 -6.09 -7.19
CA ALA A 321 -1.61 -6.74 -8.22
C ALA A 321 -1.80 -8.26 -8.27
N ASN A 322 -1.84 -8.89 -7.09
CA ASN A 322 -1.98 -10.34 -6.98
C ASN A 322 -3.32 -10.83 -7.56
N HIS A 323 -4.44 -10.20 -7.20
CA HIS A 323 -5.76 -10.61 -7.69
C HIS A 323 -5.97 -10.28 -9.16
N SER A 324 -5.41 -9.16 -9.65
CA SER A 324 -5.41 -8.85 -11.09
C SER A 324 -4.67 -9.91 -11.89
N TRP A 325 -3.48 -10.30 -11.42
CA TRP A 325 -2.69 -11.35 -12.07
C TRP A 325 -3.41 -12.71 -12.05
N LEU A 326 -4.01 -13.09 -10.91
CA LEU A 326 -4.80 -14.34 -10.78
C LEU A 326 -6.04 -14.33 -11.67
N ALA A 327 -6.74 -13.20 -11.77
CA ALA A 327 -7.91 -13.06 -12.64
C ALA A 327 -7.54 -13.19 -14.12
N LEU A 328 -6.44 -12.56 -14.54
CA LEU A 328 -5.89 -12.70 -15.90
C LEU A 328 -5.46 -14.15 -16.20
N LYS A 329 -4.81 -14.82 -15.25
CA LYS A 329 -4.43 -16.22 -15.36
C LYS A 329 -5.67 -17.12 -15.50
N ALA A 330 -6.68 -16.94 -14.66
CA ALA A 330 -7.94 -17.69 -14.73
C ALA A 330 -8.68 -17.49 -16.07
N ALA A 331 -8.52 -16.31 -16.70
CA ALA A 331 -9.04 -16.01 -18.03
C ALA A 331 -8.14 -16.50 -19.18
N GLY A 332 -6.98 -17.13 -18.90
CA GLY A 332 -6.04 -17.65 -19.90
C GLY A 332 -5.11 -16.61 -20.52
N HIS A 333 -4.90 -15.48 -19.83
CA HIS A 333 -4.10 -14.35 -20.31
C HIS A 333 -2.77 -14.15 -19.56
N GLU A 334 -2.21 -15.20 -18.97
CA GLU A 334 -0.95 -15.14 -18.26
C GLU A 334 0.29 -14.92 -19.15
N ALA A 335 0.19 -15.14 -20.47
CA ALA A 335 1.34 -15.13 -21.37
C ALA A 335 2.16 -13.82 -21.35
N ASN A 336 1.49 -12.68 -21.24
CA ASN A 336 2.10 -11.34 -21.18
C ASN A 336 2.08 -10.71 -19.78
N ASN A 337 1.84 -11.52 -18.74
CA ASN A 337 1.70 -11.04 -17.38
C ASN A 337 2.65 -11.80 -16.45
N TRP A 338 3.44 -11.06 -15.66
CA TRP A 338 4.35 -11.58 -14.64
C TRP A 338 3.96 -11.00 -13.29
N LEU A 339 4.21 -11.75 -12.22
CA LEU A 339 3.97 -11.31 -10.84
C LEU A 339 5.29 -11.24 -10.09
N VAL A 340 5.51 -10.17 -9.32
CA VAL A 340 6.58 -10.08 -8.33
C VAL A 340 5.96 -9.74 -6.98
N MET A 341 6.30 -10.52 -5.95
CA MET A 341 5.90 -10.21 -4.58
C MET A 341 7.13 -10.12 -3.69
N GLY A 342 7.35 -8.96 -3.08
CA GLY A 342 8.54 -8.71 -2.28
C GLY A 342 8.26 -8.41 -0.81
N PRO A 343 9.29 -8.41 0.04
CA PRO A 343 9.15 -8.26 1.48
C PRO A 343 8.99 -6.80 1.88
N TRP A 344 7.95 -6.14 1.37
CA TRP A 344 7.78 -4.70 1.44
C TRP A 344 6.47 -4.30 2.11
N PHE A 345 6.52 -3.12 2.76
CA PHE A 345 5.35 -2.31 3.03
C PHE A 345 4.94 -1.53 1.76
N HIS A 346 3.76 -0.89 1.79
CA HIS A 346 3.20 -0.14 0.66
C HIS A 346 4.20 0.84 0.05
N SER A 347 4.45 0.71 -1.25
CA SER A 347 5.38 1.56 -2.01
C SER A 347 6.84 1.56 -1.54
N GLN A 348 7.28 0.59 -0.73
CA GLN A 348 8.68 0.51 -0.31
C GLN A 348 9.65 0.30 -1.47
N ILE A 349 9.18 -0.31 -2.56
CA ILE A 349 9.96 -0.49 -3.81
C ILE A 349 10.52 0.84 -4.37
N ASN A 350 9.94 1.97 -4.04
CA ASN A 350 10.40 3.31 -4.42
C ASN A 350 11.47 3.90 -3.48
N ARG A 351 11.90 3.14 -2.48
CA ARG A 351 12.86 3.51 -1.44
C ARG A 351 13.98 2.48 -1.35
N GLU A 352 14.55 2.33 -0.18
CA GLU A 352 15.49 1.26 0.17
C GLU A 352 14.75 0.10 0.82
N GLY A 353 15.08 -1.12 0.44
CA GLY A 353 14.46 -2.35 0.91
C GLY A 353 15.41 -3.23 1.73
N TRP A 354 16.17 -2.66 2.67
CA TRP A 354 17.08 -3.40 3.55
C TRP A 354 16.39 -4.04 4.75
N VAL A 355 15.28 -3.43 5.20
CA VAL A 355 14.61 -3.80 6.43
C VAL A 355 13.09 -3.63 6.31
N LEU A 356 12.34 -4.42 7.09
CA LEU A 356 10.94 -4.19 7.37
C LEU A 356 10.66 -4.52 8.85
N GLY A 357 10.45 -3.48 9.66
CA GLY A 357 10.33 -3.65 11.11
C GLY A 357 11.53 -4.39 11.70
N PRO A 358 11.34 -5.55 12.34
CA PRO A 358 12.43 -6.34 12.92
C PRO A 358 13.22 -7.13 11.88
N TYR A 359 12.67 -7.33 10.68
CA TYR A 359 13.31 -8.14 9.63
C TYR A 359 14.41 -7.38 8.92
N LYS A 360 15.53 -8.07 8.67
CA LYS A 360 16.70 -7.57 7.94
C LYS A 360 16.95 -8.48 6.75
N TRP A 361 17.04 -7.89 5.57
CA TRP A 361 17.22 -8.64 4.32
C TRP A 361 18.69 -8.70 3.89
N THR A 362 19.04 -9.74 3.15
CA THR A 362 20.37 -9.88 2.53
C THR A 362 20.45 -9.00 1.28
N GLY A 363 20.60 -7.69 1.47
CA GLY A 363 20.68 -6.70 0.42
C GLY A 363 19.44 -5.80 0.33
N ASP A 364 19.53 -4.79 -0.53
CA ASP A 364 18.42 -3.89 -0.84
C ASP A 364 17.45 -4.57 -1.81
N THR A 365 16.39 -5.19 -1.28
CA THR A 365 15.39 -5.94 -2.06
C THR A 365 14.64 -5.03 -3.04
N ALA A 366 14.42 -3.77 -2.70
CA ALA A 366 13.77 -2.79 -3.57
C ALA A 366 14.68 -2.41 -4.75
N LEU A 367 15.99 -2.22 -4.52
CA LEU A 367 16.96 -2.03 -5.59
C LEU A 367 17.10 -3.28 -6.46
N GLN A 368 17.09 -4.48 -5.85
CA GLN A 368 17.12 -5.75 -6.61
C GLN A 368 15.92 -5.84 -7.56
N PHE A 369 14.72 -5.52 -7.10
CA PHE A 369 13.52 -5.48 -7.95
C PHE A 369 13.70 -4.49 -9.11
N ARG A 370 14.05 -3.23 -8.81
CA ARG A 370 14.23 -2.21 -9.86
C ARG A 370 15.34 -2.56 -10.84
N ARG A 371 16.50 -3.06 -10.34
CA ARG A 371 17.69 -3.34 -11.16
C ARG A 371 17.59 -4.64 -11.95
N ASP A 372 17.12 -5.71 -11.31
CA ASP A 372 17.25 -7.07 -11.84
C ASP A 372 15.95 -7.56 -12.52
N MET A 373 14.82 -6.88 -12.26
CA MET A 373 13.51 -7.26 -12.82
C MET A 373 12.92 -6.14 -13.70
N VAL A 374 12.68 -4.94 -13.16
CA VAL A 374 12.03 -3.85 -13.91
C VAL A 374 12.93 -3.33 -15.05
N MET A 375 14.21 -3.10 -14.79
CA MET A 375 15.11 -2.58 -15.83
C MET A 375 15.30 -3.54 -17.01
N PRO A 376 15.57 -4.84 -16.81
CA PRO A 376 15.59 -5.80 -17.93
C PRO A 376 14.25 -5.89 -18.67
N PHE A 377 13.13 -5.84 -17.94
CA PHE A 377 11.79 -5.86 -18.52
C PHE A 377 11.57 -4.64 -19.43
N PHE A 378 11.81 -3.43 -18.95
CA PHE A 378 11.68 -2.23 -19.79
C PHE A 378 12.69 -2.20 -20.93
N ASN A 379 13.95 -2.61 -20.72
CA ASN A 379 14.93 -2.65 -21.79
C ASN A 379 14.51 -3.60 -22.92
N GLN A 380 13.93 -4.75 -22.60
CA GLN A 380 13.40 -5.68 -23.60
C GLN A 380 12.36 -5.03 -24.51
N TYR A 381 11.35 -4.40 -23.94
CA TYR A 381 10.19 -3.90 -24.69
C TYR A 381 10.35 -2.47 -25.22
N LEU A 382 11.20 -1.68 -24.59
CA LEU A 382 11.37 -0.26 -24.93
C LEU A 382 12.63 0.04 -25.72
N LYS A 383 13.64 -0.86 -25.70
CA LYS A 383 14.95 -0.69 -26.36
C LYS A 383 15.38 -1.86 -27.23
N ASP A 384 14.50 -2.85 -27.48
CA ASP A 384 14.86 -4.09 -28.15
C ASP A 384 16.03 -4.82 -27.47
N GLY A 385 16.10 -4.72 -26.14
CA GLY A 385 17.11 -5.41 -25.33
C GLY A 385 16.88 -6.92 -25.28
N PRO A 386 17.83 -7.65 -24.66
CA PRO A 386 17.68 -9.10 -24.50
C PRO A 386 16.44 -9.43 -23.66
N PRO A 387 15.84 -10.62 -23.84
CA PRO A 387 14.71 -11.07 -23.04
C PRO A 387 15.02 -11.03 -21.53
N ALA A 388 14.13 -10.42 -20.76
CA ALA A 388 14.20 -10.43 -19.31
C ALA A 388 14.02 -11.87 -18.79
N LYS A 389 14.91 -12.30 -17.90
CA LYS A 389 14.88 -13.65 -17.33
C LYS A 389 13.95 -13.68 -16.11
N LEU A 390 12.67 -13.45 -16.34
CA LEU A 390 11.65 -13.44 -15.28
C LEU A 390 10.93 -14.78 -15.24
N ALA A 391 10.81 -15.38 -14.05
CA ALA A 391 9.86 -16.44 -13.81
C ALA A 391 8.43 -15.90 -13.94
N ARG A 392 7.44 -16.76 -14.15
CA ARG A 392 6.03 -16.35 -14.28
C ARG A 392 5.55 -15.63 -13.01
N ALA A 393 5.96 -16.13 -11.85
CA ALA A 393 5.89 -15.41 -10.59
C ALA A 393 7.26 -15.46 -9.90
N THR A 394 7.67 -14.36 -9.28
CA THR A 394 8.89 -14.26 -8.49
C THR A 394 8.49 -13.74 -7.10
N VAL A 395 8.61 -14.59 -6.08
CA VAL A 395 8.13 -14.27 -4.73
C VAL A 395 9.29 -14.40 -3.75
N TYR A 396 9.47 -13.37 -2.91
CA TYR A 396 10.49 -13.41 -1.88
C TYR A 396 10.12 -14.41 -0.77
N ASN A 397 11.09 -15.18 -0.31
CA ASN A 397 10.95 -16.00 0.88
C ASN A 397 11.64 -15.31 2.06
N PRO A 398 10.90 -14.76 3.02
CA PRO A 398 11.49 -14.02 4.14
C PRO A 398 12.31 -14.89 5.09
N THR A 399 11.98 -16.19 5.20
CA THR A 399 12.69 -17.13 6.07
C THR A 399 14.04 -17.54 5.46
N GLU A 400 14.06 -17.83 4.16
CA GLU A 400 15.29 -18.16 3.42
C GLU A 400 16.06 -16.89 2.98
N ASN A 401 15.42 -15.73 3.08
CA ASN A 401 15.98 -14.43 2.74
C ASN A 401 16.46 -14.34 1.29
N GLU A 402 15.63 -14.84 0.35
CA GLU A 402 15.97 -14.93 -1.08
C GLU A 402 14.74 -14.84 -1.99
N TRP A 403 14.97 -14.45 -3.24
CA TRP A 403 13.99 -14.47 -4.31
C TRP A 403 13.82 -15.88 -4.87
N GLN A 404 12.57 -16.33 -5.01
CA GLN A 404 12.23 -17.62 -5.59
C GLN A 404 11.36 -17.47 -6.83
N GLY A 405 11.75 -18.13 -7.91
CA GLY A 405 11.02 -18.12 -9.17
C GLY A 405 10.08 -19.32 -9.29
N PHE A 406 8.83 -19.07 -9.70
CA PHE A 406 7.78 -20.06 -9.86
C PHE A 406 7.31 -20.07 -11.33
N ALA A 407 7.18 -21.28 -11.89
CA ALA A 407 6.53 -21.46 -13.19
C ALA A 407 5.02 -21.21 -13.08
N ASP A 408 4.44 -21.44 -11.89
CA ASP A 408 3.05 -21.24 -11.56
C ASP A 408 2.91 -20.82 -10.10
N TRP A 409 1.97 -19.90 -9.82
CA TRP A 409 1.66 -19.39 -8.50
C TRP A 409 0.13 -19.26 -8.30
N PRO A 410 -0.41 -19.51 -7.11
CA PRO A 410 0.24 -20.11 -5.94
C PRO A 410 0.59 -21.58 -6.15
N SER A 411 1.55 -22.12 -5.35
CA SER A 411 1.93 -23.54 -5.43
C SER A 411 0.88 -24.47 -4.82
N ALA A 412 0.13 -23.96 -3.83
CA ALA A 412 -0.99 -24.67 -3.22
C ALA A 412 -2.19 -23.72 -3.08
N CYS A 413 -3.40 -24.20 -3.34
CA CYS A 413 -4.63 -23.42 -3.27
C CYS A 413 -5.87 -24.33 -3.13
N GLN A 414 -7.03 -23.71 -2.93
CA GLN A 414 -8.30 -24.42 -2.79
C GLN A 414 -8.69 -25.20 -4.07
N SER A 415 -8.44 -24.61 -5.24
CA SER A 415 -8.76 -25.23 -6.53
C SER A 415 -7.83 -24.71 -7.64
N GLY A 416 -7.54 -25.56 -8.61
CA GLY A 416 -6.69 -25.21 -9.77
C GLY A 416 -5.19 -25.42 -9.57
N CYS A 417 -4.71 -25.63 -8.35
CA CYS A 417 -3.32 -25.97 -8.04
C CYS A 417 -3.09 -27.49 -7.98
N LYS A 418 -1.83 -27.91 -8.12
CA LYS A 418 -1.44 -29.32 -7.95
C LYS A 418 -1.58 -29.79 -6.49
N THR A 419 -1.34 -28.89 -5.54
CA THR A 419 -1.43 -29.15 -4.10
C THR A 419 -2.66 -28.44 -3.56
N GLY A 420 -3.48 -29.16 -2.78
CA GLY A 420 -4.62 -28.61 -2.04
C GLY A 420 -4.19 -27.92 -0.76
N LEU A 421 -5.15 -27.31 -0.08
CA LEU A 421 -4.92 -26.69 1.24
C LEU A 421 -4.93 -27.75 2.34
N THR A 422 -4.10 -27.56 3.36
CA THR A 422 -4.00 -28.42 4.56
C THR A 422 -4.65 -27.71 5.74
N PRO A 423 -5.70 -28.28 6.36
CA PRO A 423 -6.33 -27.66 7.51
C PRO A 423 -5.41 -27.71 8.75
N LEU A 424 -5.29 -26.58 9.42
CA LEU A 424 -4.72 -26.43 10.77
C LEU A 424 -5.87 -26.08 11.71
N TYR A 425 -6.33 -27.07 12.49
CA TYR A 425 -7.56 -26.97 13.28
C TYR A 425 -7.34 -26.31 14.63
N LEU A 426 -8.31 -25.48 15.04
CA LEU A 426 -8.44 -25.08 16.43
C LEU A 426 -8.86 -26.29 17.28
N GLN A 427 -8.30 -26.41 18.47
CA GLN A 427 -8.53 -27.55 19.36
C GLN A 427 -8.84 -27.09 20.80
N ALA A 428 -9.29 -28.01 21.63
CA ALA A 428 -9.50 -27.75 23.04
C ALA A 428 -8.22 -27.25 23.72
N ASP A 429 -8.39 -26.62 24.88
CA ASP A 429 -7.30 -26.07 25.70
C ASP A 429 -6.39 -25.09 24.93
N PHE A 430 -7.00 -24.32 24.00
CA PHE A 430 -6.30 -23.38 23.11
C PHE A 430 -5.18 -24.02 22.26
N GLY A 431 -5.32 -25.33 22.00
CA GLY A 431 -4.44 -26.07 21.11
C GLY A 431 -4.67 -25.73 19.64
N LEU A 432 -3.64 -25.98 18.83
CA LEU A 432 -3.68 -25.85 17.37
C LEU A 432 -2.94 -27.05 16.76
N GLY A 433 -3.54 -27.73 15.77
CA GLY A 433 -2.93 -28.92 15.19
C GLY A 433 -3.55 -29.36 13.87
N PHE A 434 -2.86 -30.27 13.18
CA PHE A 434 -3.30 -30.78 11.88
C PHE A 434 -4.32 -31.94 11.99
N ASP A 435 -4.49 -32.51 13.15
CA ASP A 435 -5.51 -33.54 13.40
C ASP A 435 -6.87 -32.88 13.65
N LYS A 436 -7.92 -33.45 13.08
CA LYS A 436 -9.27 -32.93 13.28
C LYS A 436 -9.67 -33.07 14.78
N PRO A 437 -10.29 -32.03 15.38
CA PRO A 437 -10.69 -32.07 16.79
C PRO A 437 -11.72 -33.18 17.05
N ALA A 438 -11.71 -33.71 18.27
CA ALA A 438 -12.69 -34.67 18.75
C ALA A 438 -13.79 -34.00 19.58
N GLY A 439 -14.88 -34.72 19.86
CA GLY A 439 -15.99 -34.21 20.67
C GLY A 439 -17.04 -33.43 19.87
N SER A 440 -18.06 -32.96 20.56
CA SER A 440 -19.17 -32.19 19.96
C SER A 440 -19.54 -31.00 20.84
N GLY A 441 -20.01 -29.91 20.22
CA GLY A 441 -20.50 -28.73 20.91
C GLY A 441 -19.44 -27.94 21.69
N LEU A 442 -18.15 -28.12 21.38
CA LEU A 442 -17.05 -27.44 22.05
C LEU A 442 -16.71 -26.10 21.35
N GLY A 443 -16.41 -25.10 22.16
CA GLY A 443 -15.99 -23.80 21.68
C GLY A 443 -15.48 -22.92 22.80
N ASP A 444 -14.64 -21.95 22.45
CA ASP A 444 -14.09 -20.94 23.34
C ASP A 444 -14.77 -19.59 23.10
N ALA A 445 -15.02 -18.84 24.18
CA ALA A 445 -15.78 -17.61 24.11
C ALA A 445 -14.99 -16.40 24.61
N TYR A 446 -15.22 -15.25 23.97
CA TYR A 446 -14.78 -13.95 24.46
C TYR A 446 -15.89 -12.92 24.36
N VAL A 447 -15.74 -11.81 25.09
CA VAL A 447 -16.68 -10.68 25.00
C VAL A 447 -16.10 -9.60 24.11
N SER A 448 -16.75 -9.34 22.97
CA SER A 448 -16.47 -8.18 22.15
C SER A 448 -17.21 -6.97 22.72
N ASP A 449 -16.46 -5.98 23.23
CA ASP A 449 -17.00 -4.75 23.82
C ASP A 449 -16.64 -3.55 22.92
N PRO A 450 -17.62 -2.98 22.18
CA PRO A 450 -17.37 -1.81 21.34
C PRO A 450 -16.90 -0.56 22.11
N ALA A 451 -17.07 -0.52 23.44
CA ALA A 451 -16.53 0.55 24.30
C ALA A 451 -15.03 0.40 24.61
N LYS A 452 -14.46 -0.80 24.37
CA LYS A 452 -13.06 -1.14 24.64
C LYS A 452 -12.48 -2.00 23.52
N PRO A 453 -12.55 -1.54 22.27
CA PRO A 453 -12.10 -2.34 21.13
C PRO A 453 -10.62 -2.69 21.24
N VAL A 454 -10.23 -3.84 20.68
CA VAL A 454 -8.82 -4.25 20.63
C VAL A 454 -8.05 -3.33 19.69
N PRO A 455 -6.98 -2.67 20.15
CA PRO A 455 -6.19 -1.80 19.30
C PRO A 455 -5.35 -2.61 18.29
N TYR A 456 -5.10 -2.05 17.09
CA TYR A 456 -4.22 -2.68 16.10
C TYR A 456 -2.73 -2.40 16.35
N LEU A 457 -2.43 -1.41 17.18
CA LEU A 457 -1.09 -1.01 17.65
C LEU A 457 -1.10 -0.77 19.15
N PRO A 458 0.05 -0.87 19.84
CA PRO A 458 0.17 -0.38 21.22
C PRO A 458 -0.25 1.08 21.33
N ARG A 459 -0.98 1.43 22.40
CA ARG A 459 -1.38 2.80 22.67
C ARG A 459 -0.22 3.61 23.27
N PRO A 460 -0.07 4.91 22.95
CA PRO A 460 -0.96 5.72 22.10
C PRO A 460 -0.83 5.36 20.61
N VAL A 461 -1.96 5.21 19.93
CA VAL A 461 -2.00 4.97 18.49
C VAL A 461 -1.82 6.28 17.73
N LYS A 462 -0.93 6.27 16.73
CA LYS A 462 -0.68 7.39 15.83
C LYS A 462 -0.49 6.87 14.41
N THR A 463 -1.50 6.99 13.58
CA THR A 463 -1.44 6.61 12.16
C THR A 463 -0.55 7.56 11.36
N GLY A 464 -0.44 8.83 11.78
CA GLY A 464 0.50 9.80 11.21
C GLY A 464 1.97 9.52 11.50
N ASP A 465 2.30 8.58 12.41
CA ASP A 465 3.66 8.07 12.57
C ASP A 465 4.00 7.10 11.43
N ALA A 466 4.83 7.57 10.51
CA ALA A 466 5.16 6.83 9.30
C ALA A 466 5.82 5.47 9.58
N ASP A 467 6.61 5.34 10.65
CA ASP A 467 7.25 4.06 11.00
C ASP A 467 6.23 3.08 11.59
N ALA A 468 5.35 3.54 12.48
CA ALA A 468 4.27 2.73 13.01
C ALA A 468 3.33 2.26 11.89
N TRP A 469 2.97 3.15 10.95
CA TRP A 469 2.13 2.82 9.80
C TRP A 469 2.76 1.77 8.88
N ARG A 470 4.05 1.90 8.55
CA ARG A 470 4.75 0.98 7.65
C ARG A 470 5.04 -0.39 8.24
N THR A 471 5.03 -0.51 9.58
CA THR A 471 5.53 -1.72 10.25
C THR A 471 4.49 -2.45 11.07
N TRP A 472 3.22 -1.99 11.13
CA TRP A 472 2.22 -2.62 11.97
C TRP A 472 1.93 -4.08 11.62
N LEU A 473 2.00 -4.44 10.32
CA LEU A 473 1.81 -5.82 9.85
C LEU A 473 2.94 -6.79 10.24
N VAL A 474 4.06 -6.27 10.72
CA VAL A 474 5.21 -7.08 11.18
C VAL A 474 5.54 -6.82 12.64
N ARG A 475 4.65 -6.14 13.37
CA ARG A 475 4.86 -5.81 14.79
C ARG A 475 4.58 -7.01 15.68
N ASP A 476 5.40 -7.15 16.72
CA ASP A 476 5.25 -8.14 17.77
C ASP A 476 3.84 -8.10 18.38
N GLN A 477 3.13 -9.22 18.34
CA GLN A 477 1.75 -9.31 18.82
C GLN A 477 1.63 -9.56 20.32
N ARG A 478 2.72 -9.73 21.07
CA ARG A 478 2.71 -9.85 22.54
C ARG A 478 2.05 -8.67 23.25
N PHE A 479 1.92 -7.50 22.60
CA PHE A 479 1.24 -6.34 23.20
C PHE A 479 -0.26 -6.56 23.48
N VAL A 480 -0.86 -7.59 22.90
CA VAL A 480 -2.25 -7.99 23.15
C VAL A 480 -2.38 -9.25 24.00
N ASP A 481 -1.27 -9.86 24.41
CA ASP A 481 -1.28 -11.02 25.30
C ASP A 481 -1.97 -10.71 26.63
N GLY A 482 -2.60 -11.73 27.17
CA GLY A 482 -3.33 -11.62 28.44
C GLY A 482 -4.65 -10.84 28.36
N ARG A 483 -5.06 -10.39 27.16
CA ARG A 483 -6.41 -9.83 26.96
C ARG A 483 -7.44 -10.95 26.95
N THR A 484 -8.59 -10.69 27.61
CA THR A 484 -9.70 -11.65 27.70
C THR A 484 -10.69 -11.55 26.54
N ASP A 485 -10.46 -10.61 25.62
CA ASP A 485 -11.26 -10.36 24.41
C ASP A 485 -10.54 -10.83 23.12
N ILE A 486 -9.54 -11.72 23.29
CA ILE A 486 -8.81 -12.39 22.21
C ILE A 486 -8.68 -13.87 22.57
N LEU A 487 -8.94 -14.75 21.60
CA LEU A 487 -8.61 -16.17 21.71
C LEU A 487 -7.28 -16.42 21.01
N THR A 488 -6.37 -17.09 21.70
CA THR A 488 -5.03 -17.41 21.20
C THR A 488 -4.81 -18.90 21.20
N TYR A 489 -4.69 -19.50 20.02
CA TYR A 489 -4.44 -20.94 19.83
C TYR A 489 -3.00 -21.15 19.36
N GLN A 490 -2.31 -22.17 19.90
CA GLN A 490 -0.92 -22.45 19.56
C GLN A 490 -0.66 -23.92 19.31
N THR A 491 0.25 -24.23 18.38
CA THR A 491 0.83 -25.58 18.27
C THR A 491 1.83 -25.85 19.41
N ALA A 492 2.18 -27.10 19.64
CA ALA A 492 3.46 -27.43 20.26
C ALA A 492 4.62 -26.88 19.39
N PRO A 493 5.85 -26.75 19.93
CA PRO A 493 7.01 -26.43 19.11
C PRO A 493 7.10 -27.39 17.93
N LEU A 494 7.24 -26.84 16.73
CA LEU A 494 7.31 -27.64 15.51
C LEU A 494 8.55 -28.55 15.54
N THR A 495 8.37 -29.81 15.19
CA THR A 495 9.49 -30.76 15.03
C THR A 495 10.03 -30.80 13.62
N GLN A 496 9.26 -30.32 12.65
CA GLN A 496 9.61 -30.20 11.25
C GLN A 496 9.16 -28.82 10.73
N ALA A 497 9.81 -28.33 9.68
CA ALA A 497 9.41 -27.11 9.02
C ALA A 497 8.03 -27.25 8.35
N VAL A 498 7.23 -26.18 8.40
CA VAL A 498 5.97 -26.07 7.66
C VAL A 498 6.13 -24.94 6.63
N LYS A 499 6.23 -25.31 5.36
CA LYS A 499 6.38 -24.35 4.24
C LYS A 499 5.04 -24.06 3.63
N ILE A 500 4.70 -22.78 3.46
CA ILE A 500 3.47 -22.32 2.83
C ILE A 500 3.77 -21.47 1.59
N GLN A 501 2.99 -21.67 0.50
CA GLN A 501 3.16 -20.96 -0.77
C GLN A 501 1.79 -20.66 -1.40
N GLY A 502 1.20 -19.52 -1.04
CA GLY A 502 -0.13 -19.08 -1.46
C GLY A 502 -0.84 -18.29 -0.38
N ALA A 503 -2.16 -18.16 -0.51
CA ALA A 503 -3.03 -17.48 0.46
C ALA A 503 -3.60 -18.48 1.47
N PRO A 504 -3.33 -18.34 2.78
CA PRO A 504 -4.08 -19.06 3.81
C PRO A 504 -5.56 -18.63 3.79
N ILE A 505 -6.47 -19.52 4.19
CA ILE A 505 -7.90 -19.21 4.32
C ILE A 505 -8.31 -19.37 5.78
N ALA A 506 -8.86 -18.33 6.37
CA ALA A 506 -9.58 -18.42 7.62
C ALA A 506 -10.94 -19.10 7.35
N ASP A 507 -11.19 -20.22 8.00
CA ASP A 507 -12.40 -21.03 7.91
C ASP A 507 -12.98 -21.21 9.32
N ILE A 508 -13.68 -20.17 9.79
CA ILE A 508 -14.08 -20.00 11.18
C ILE A 508 -15.58 -20.26 11.34
N ILE A 509 -15.94 -21.13 12.27
CA ILE A 509 -17.33 -21.35 12.67
C ILE A 509 -17.50 -20.67 14.03
N ALA A 510 -18.35 -19.67 14.11
CA ALA A 510 -18.58 -18.91 15.33
C ALA A 510 -20.04 -18.49 15.49
N SER A 511 -20.48 -18.36 16.74
CA SER A 511 -21.76 -17.72 17.09
C SER A 511 -21.50 -16.41 17.81
N THR A 512 -22.46 -15.49 17.73
CA THR A 512 -22.48 -14.25 18.51
C THR A 512 -23.84 -14.07 19.19
N THR A 513 -23.85 -13.46 20.37
CA THR A 513 -25.13 -13.03 20.99
C THR A 513 -25.68 -11.76 20.38
N GLY A 514 -24.89 -11.05 19.54
CA GLY A 514 -25.33 -9.91 18.74
C GLY A 514 -26.04 -10.33 17.46
N THR A 515 -26.43 -9.34 16.67
CA THR A 515 -27.02 -9.53 15.33
C THR A 515 -26.09 -9.08 14.20
N ASP A 516 -24.90 -8.61 14.54
CA ASP A 516 -23.76 -8.31 13.67
C ASP A 516 -22.46 -8.57 14.44
N GLY A 517 -21.32 -8.52 13.78
CA GLY A 517 -19.99 -8.70 14.39
C GLY A 517 -18.92 -8.94 13.34
N ASP A 518 -17.68 -8.65 13.70
CA ASP A 518 -16.52 -8.86 12.84
C ASP A 518 -15.67 -9.99 13.40
N ILE A 519 -15.00 -10.73 12.52
CA ILE A 519 -13.98 -11.72 12.84
C ILE A 519 -12.66 -11.24 12.25
N VAL A 520 -11.68 -11.06 13.13
CA VAL A 520 -10.27 -10.83 12.79
C VAL A 520 -9.50 -12.09 13.02
N VAL A 521 -8.68 -12.47 12.07
CA VAL A 521 -7.78 -13.62 12.19
C VAL A 521 -6.35 -13.16 11.95
N LYS A 522 -5.45 -13.55 12.84
CA LYS A 522 -4.01 -13.36 12.71
C LYS A 522 -3.34 -14.73 12.66
N LEU A 523 -2.58 -14.99 11.61
CA LEU A 523 -1.65 -16.13 11.52
C LEU A 523 -0.28 -15.62 11.91
N ILE A 524 0.35 -16.25 12.91
CA ILE A 524 1.55 -15.74 13.58
C ILE A 524 2.59 -16.86 13.66
N ASP A 525 3.85 -16.51 13.44
CA ASP A 525 5.02 -17.33 13.75
C ASP A 525 5.59 -16.91 15.11
N VAL A 526 5.55 -17.82 16.09
CA VAL A 526 6.10 -17.57 17.42
C VAL A 526 7.52 -18.12 17.49
N TYR A 527 8.47 -17.24 17.65
CA TYR A 527 9.88 -17.56 17.76
C TYR A 527 10.18 -18.28 19.11
N PRO A 528 11.19 -19.16 19.17
CA PRO A 528 11.67 -19.70 20.44
C PRO A 528 12.05 -18.58 21.41
N SER A 529 11.80 -18.78 22.71
CA SER A 529 12.13 -17.78 23.75
C SER A 529 13.62 -17.45 23.79
N ASP A 530 14.47 -18.47 23.53
CA ASP A 530 15.92 -18.31 23.34
C ASP A 530 16.23 -18.36 21.84
N TYR A 531 16.63 -17.23 21.28
CA TYR A 531 16.96 -17.07 19.86
C TYR A 531 18.34 -16.38 19.68
N PRO A 532 19.44 -17.14 19.90
CA PRO A 532 20.78 -16.55 20.02
C PRO A 532 21.29 -15.79 18.79
N THR A 533 20.81 -16.14 17.60
CA THR A 533 21.21 -15.48 16.34
C THR A 533 20.67 -14.05 16.21
N GLN A 534 19.54 -13.78 16.89
CA GLN A 534 18.89 -12.47 16.93
C GLN A 534 18.08 -12.37 18.24
N PRO A 535 18.74 -12.05 19.38
CA PRO A 535 18.11 -12.10 20.70
C PRO A 535 16.85 -11.25 20.86
N GLU A 536 16.74 -10.14 20.12
CA GLU A 536 15.54 -9.29 20.08
C GLU A 536 14.30 -10.00 19.52
N MET A 537 14.48 -11.10 18.78
CA MET A 537 13.41 -11.94 18.26
C MET A 537 13.01 -13.07 19.25
N GLY A 538 13.67 -13.18 20.39
CA GLY A 538 13.32 -14.21 21.40
C GLY A 538 11.87 -14.07 21.85
N GLY A 539 11.06 -15.11 21.62
CA GLY A 539 9.63 -15.14 21.90
C GLY A 539 8.78 -14.15 21.07
N PHE A 540 9.33 -13.60 19.99
CA PHE A 540 8.62 -12.65 19.12
C PHE A 540 7.42 -13.32 18.45
N GLU A 541 6.28 -12.67 18.46
CA GLU A 541 5.05 -13.11 17.80
C GLU A 541 4.91 -12.37 16.47
N ALA A 542 5.47 -12.97 15.43
CA ALA A 542 5.60 -12.38 14.09
C ALA A 542 4.35 -12.65 13.24
N PRO A 543 3.55 -11.64 12.88
CA PRO A 543 2.41 -11.85 12.01
C PRO A 543 2.85 -12.21 10.58
N ILE A 544 2.25 -13.29 10.06
CA ILE A 544 2.43 -13.75 8.69
C ILE A 544 1.26 -13.30 7.83
N GLY A 545 0.07 -13.23 8.40
CA GLY A 545 -1.11 -12.72 7.74
C GLY A 545 -2.13 -12.25 8.76
N ILE A 546 -2.69 -11.06 8.52
CA ILE A 546 -3.77 -10.48 9.33
C ILE A 546 -4.84 -9.99 8.37
N ASP A 547 -6.10 -10.33 8.64
CA ASP A 547 -7.23 -9.70 7.98
C ASP A 547 -8.49 -9.71 8.84
N ILE A 548 -9.50 -8.93 8.41
CA ILE A 548 -10.78 -8.72 9.07
C ILE A 548 -11.90 -9.06 8.10
N PHE A 549 -12.96 -9.67 8.63
CA PHE A 549 -14.16 -10.00 7.87
C PHE A 549 -15.42 -9.50 8.61
N ARG A 550 -16.23 -8.68 7.97
CA ARG A 550 -17.49 -8.17 8.53
C ARG A 550 -18.61 -9.20 8.37
N GLY A 551 -19.07 -9.75 9.48
CA GLY A 551 -19.92 -10.95 9.52
C GLY A 551 -21.27 -10.83 8.82
N ARG A 552 -21.82 -9.62 8.67
CA ARG A 552 -23.07 -9.41 7.89
C ARG A 552 -22.95 -9.85 6.42
N TYR A 553 -21.72 -9.95 5.90
CA TYR A 553 -21.42 -10.34 4.51
C TYR A 553 -21.08 -11.82 4.34
N ARG A 554 -21.26 -12.66 5.37
CA ARG A 554 -20.92 -14.09 5.34
C ARG A 554 -21.64 -14.90 4.25
N GLU A 555 -22.84 -14.47 3.84
CA GLU A 555 -23.65 -15.14 2.82
C GLU A 555 -23.55 -14.46 1.45
N SER A 556 -23.41 -13.13 1.44
CA SER A 556 -23.33 -12.33 0.22
C SER A 556 -22.64 -10.99 0.51
N PHE A 557 -21.70 -10.61 -0.31
CA PHE A 557 -21.08 -9.29 -0.25
C PHE A 557 -22.03 -8.17 -0.72
N GLU A 558 -23.02 -8.52 -1.57
CA GLU A 558 -23.99 -7.57 -2.13
C GLU A 558 -25.18 -7.35 -1.19
N HIS A 559 -25.59 -8.39 -0.47
CA HIS A 559 -26.82 -8.43 0.31
C HIS A 559 -26.51 -8.80 1.77
N PRO A 560 -26.12 -7.82 2.60
CA PRO A 560 -25.81 -8.09 3.99
C PRO A 560 -27.06 -8.57 4.76
N THR A 561 -26.89 -9.58 5.59
CA THR A 561 -27.95 -10.17 6.42
C THR A 561 -27.59 -10.13 7.91
N PRO A 562 -28.59 -9.96 8.81
CA PRO A 562 -28.32 -10.07 10.24
C PRO A 562 -27.80 -11.47 10.60
N ILE A 563 -26.90 -11.51 11.58
CA ILE A 563 -26.41 -12.78 12.15
C ILE A 563 -27.49 -13.32 13.10
N PRO A 564 -27.94 -14.59 12.95
CA PRO A 564 -28.84 -15.20 13.93
C PRO A 564 -28.14 -15.34 15.28
N ALA A 565 -28.66 -14.62 16.30
CA ALA A 565 -28.05 -14.60 17.64
C ALA A 565 -27.94 -16.00 18.27
N GLY A 566 -26.78 -16.36 18.76
CA GLY A 566 -26.49 -17.65 19.40
C GLY A 566 -26.39 -18.85 18.45
N VAL A 567 -26.55 -18.65 17.14
CA VAL A 567 -26.46 -19.73 16.15
C VAL A 567 -25.10 -19.71 15.47
N PRO A 568 -24.32 -20.80 15.50
CA PRO A 568 -23.04 -20.86 14.78
C PRO A 568 -23.20 -20.58 13.30
N GLN A 569 -22.37 -19.68 12.77
CA GLN A 569 -22.28 -19.28 11.38
C GLN A 569 -20.89 -19.56 10.85
N HIS A 570 -20.76 -19.65 9.53
CA HIS A 570 -19.52 -19.92 8.84
C HIS A 570 -18.95 -18.61 8.26
N TYR A 571 -17.73 -18.26 8.67
CA TYR A 571 -16.99 -17.09 8.20
C TYR A 571 -15.76 -17.58 7.45
N ARG A 572 -15.70 -17.27 6.16
CA ARG A 572 -14.63 -17.77 5.30
C ARG A 572 -14.06 -16.65 4.45
N PHE A 573 -12.76 -16.38 4.62
CA PHE A 573 -12.05 -15.31 3.90
C PHE A 573 -10.57 -15.64 3.76
N THR A 574 -9.93 -15.08 2.74
CA THR A 574 -8.48 -15.27 2.51
C THR A 574 -7.67 -14.31 3.36
N LEU A 575 -6.54 -14.79 3.87
CA LEU A 575 -5.46 -13.98 4.41
C LEU A 575 -4.48 -13.61 3.30
N PRO A 576 -3.60 -12.59 3.49
CA PRO A 576 -2.61 -12.21 2.49
C PRO A 576 -1.73 -13.38 2.02
N ASN A 577 -1.35 -13.35 0.74
CA ASN A 577 -0.45 -14.34 0.15
C ASN A 577 0.92 -14.35 0.83
N GLN A 578 1.49 -15.56 1.01
CA GLN A 578 2.79 -15.74 1.63
C GLN A 578 3.62 -16.82 0.93
N ASN A 579 4.93 -16.64 0.96
CA ASN A 579 5.93 -17.65 0.68
C ASN A 579 6.82 -17.75 1.92
N TYR A 580 6.41 -18.55 2.90
CA TYR A 580 6.96 -18.53 4.25
C TYR A 580 7.27 -19.94 4.78
N ILE A 581 8.24 -20.04 5.68
CA ILE A 581 8.57 -21.30 6.36
C ILE A 581 8.53 -21.09 7.86
N PHE A 582 7.61 -21.76 8.53
CA PHE A 582 7.66 -21.93 9.98
C PHE A 582 8.74 -22.96 10.32
N LEU A 583 9.75 -22.54 11.07
CA LEU A 583 10.94 -23.37 11.33
C LEU A 583 10.72 -24.37 12.48
N PRO A 584 11.50 -25.48 12.55
CA PRO A 584 11.52 -26.33 13.71
C PRO A 584 11.87 -25.53 14.99
N GLY A 585 11.19 -25.83 16.10
CA GLY A 585 11.31 -25.10 17.35
C GLY A 585 10.40 -23.87 17.46
N HIS A 586 9.94 -23.31 16.36
CA HIS A 586 8.90 -22.27 16.34
C HIS A 586 7.52 -22.87 16.64
N ARG A 587 6.52 -22.02 16.85
CA ARG A 587 5.11 -22.43 16.97
C ARG A 587 4.28 -21.65 15.96
N ILE A 588 3.26 -22.28 15.41
CA ILE A 588 2.21 -21.56 14.69
C ILE A 588 1.18 -21.11 15.71
N MET A 589 0.80 -19.84 15.67
CA MET A 589 -0.24 -19.26 16.51
C MET A 589 -1.35 -18.68 15.65
N VAL A 590 -2.57 -18.77 16.12
CA VAL A 590 -3.75 -18.11 15.57
C VAL A 590 -4.39 -17.27 16.67
N GLN A 591 -4.49 -15.96 16.45
CA GLN A 591 -5.29 -15.08 17.31
C GLN A 591 -6.61 -14.73 16.60
N ILE A 592 -7.73 -14.82 17.35
CA ILE A 592 -9.07 -14.45 16.89
C ILE A 592 -9.63 -13.37 17.80
N GLN A 593 -10.09 -12.29 17.23
CA GLN A 593 -10.66 -11.13 17.90
C GLN A 593 -11.73 -10.46 17.01
N SER A 594 -12.40 -9.41 17.50
CA SER A 594 -13.46 -8.74 16.74
C SER A 594 -13.09 -7.35 16.23
N THR A 595 -11.91 -6.83 16.53
CA THR A 595 -11.52 -5.47 16.11
C THR A 595 -10.03 -5.32 15.87
N LEU A 596 -9.66 -4.42 14.97
CA LEU A 596 -8.32 -3.85 14.78
C LEU A 596 -8.45 -2.32 14.84
N PHE A 597 -8.82 -1.82 16.02
CA PHE A 597 -9.21 -0.41 16.18
C PHE A 597 -8.01 0.51 16.44
N PRO A 598 -7.97 1.72 15.90
CA PRO A 598 -8.92 2.36 14.99
C PRO A 598 -8.59 2.19 13.49
N LEU A 599 -7.78 1.21 13.11
CA LEU A 599 -7.48 0.95 11.69
C LEU A 599 -8.79 0.74 10.91
N TYR A 600 -9.65 -0.15 11.45
CA TYR A 600 -11.02 -0.33 10.97
C TYR A 600 -12.03 0.22 11.96
N ASP A 601 -13.20 0.60 11.45
CA ASP A 601 -14.33 1.03 12.27
C ASP A 601 -14.79 -0.14 13.18
N ARG A 602 -15.25 0.18 14.38
CA ARG A 602 -15.81 -0.82 15.28
C ARG A 602 -17.21 -1.23 14.85
N ASN A 603 -17.47 -2.51 14.82
CA ASN A 603 -18.82 -3.03 14.59
C ASN A 603 -19.72 -2.71 15.79
N PRO A 604 -20.98 -2.23 15.56
CA PRO A 604 -21.92 -1.97 16.66
C PRO A 604 -22.43 -3.26 17.34
N GLN A 605 -22.16 -4.46 16.81
CA GLN A 605 -22.67 -5.77 17.24
C GLN A 605 -24.20 -5.89 17.07
N THR A 606 -24.84 -4.86 16.55
CA THR A 606 -26.26 -4.80 16.22
C THR A 606 -26.39 -4.55 14.72
N PHE A 607 -27.22 -5.32 14.04
CA PHE A 607 -27.45 -5.12 12.62
C PHE A 607 -28.21 -3.81 12.37
N VAL A 608 -27.55 -2.86 11.77
CA VAL A 608 -28.12 -1.57 11.33
C VAL A 608 -27.96 -1.45 9.82
N ALA A 609 -28.82 -0.65 9.18
CA ALA A 609 -28.80 -0.50 7.72
C ALA A 609 -27.44 -0.01 7.20
N ASN A 610 -26.85 0.97 7.88
CA ASN A 610 -25.54 1.51 7.52
C ASN A 610 -24.67 1.65 8.78
N PRO A 611 -23.61 0.83 8.95
CA PRO A 611 -22.76 0.86 10.13
C PRO A 611 -21.97 2.16 10.30
N LEU A 612 -21.68 2.89 9.21
CA LEU A 612 -20.99 4.17 9.29
C LEU A 612 -21.78 5.25 10.04
N PHE A 613 -23.08 5.05 10.22
CA PHE A 613 -23.99 5.96 10.93
C PHE A 613 -24.70 5.29 12.11
N ALA A 614 -24.13 4.20 12.64
CA ALA A 614 -24.67 3.54 13.84
C ALA A 614 -24.72 4.51 15.02
N LYS A 615 -25.83 4.53 15.76
CA LYS A 615 -26.00 5.40 16.90
C LYS A 615 -25.34 4.83 18.14
N SER A 616 -25.13 5.64 19.18
CA SER A 616 -24.50 5.20 20.42
C SER A 616 -25.22 4.01 21.08
N GLU A 617 -26.55 3.97 21.00
CA GLU A 617 -27.38 2.88 21.52
C GLU A 617 -27.27 1.57 20.73
N ASP A 618 -26.79 1.60 19.48
CA ASP A 618 -26.59 0.41 18.65
C ASP A 618 -25.35 -0.38 19.05
N TYR A 619 -24.37 0.29 19.72
CA TYR A 619 -23.13 -0.34 20.16
C TYR A 619 -23.35 -1.18 21.42
N GLN A 620 -23.53 -2.49 21.23
CA GLN A 620 -23.81 -3.44 22.29
C GLN A 620 -22.64 -4.42 22.48
N LYS A 621 -22.43 -4.88 23.72
CA LYS A 621 -21.52 -5.99 23.98
C LYS A 621 -22.12 -7.27 23.43
N ALA A 622 -21.28 -8.09 22.82
CA ALA A 622 -21.66 -9.42 22.38
C ALA A 622 -20.65 -10.47 22.83
N THR A 623 -21.13 -11.65 23.21
CA THR A 623 -20.28 -12.80 23.42
C THR A 623 -20.14 -13.53 22.09
N VAL A 624 -18.89 -13.71 21.65
CA VAL A 624 -18.54 -14.50 20.47
C VAL A 624 -18.00 -15.84 20.95
N THR A 625 -18.53 -16.94 20.41
CA THR A 625 -18.05 -18.31 20.70
C THR A 625 -17.51 -18.92 19.40
N VAL A 626 -16.22 -19.22 19.37
CA VAL A 626 -15.54 -19.87 18.25
C VAL A 626 -15.56 -21.37 18.48
N MET A 627 -16.10 -22.12 17.52
CA MET A 627 -16.28 -23.56 17.63
C MET A 627 -15.01 -24.32 17.24
N HIS A 628 -14.72 -25.41 17.98
CA HIS A 628 -13.58 -26.31 17.69
C HIS A 628 -13.95 -27.78 17.96
N SER A 629 -15.16 -28.18 17.63
CA SER A 629 -15.64 -29.54 17.78
C SER A 629 -15.56 -30.34 16.46
N ALA A 630 -15.69 -31.66 16.54
CA ALA A 630 -15.62 -32.53 15.37
C ALA A 630 -16.66 -32.20 14.27
N ASP A 631 -17.83 -31.74 14.68
CA ASP A 631 -18.97 -31.34 13.85
C ASP A 631 -18.90 -29.88 13.40
N GLN A 632 -18.15 -29.05 14.13
CA GLN A 632 -17.99 -27.60 13.87
C GLN A 632 -16.52 -27.21 14.05
N ALA A 633 -15.66 -27.73 13.16
CA ALA A 633 -14.21 -27.61 13.27
C ALA A 633 -13.70 -26.35 12.54
N SER A 634 -13.44 -25.28 13.29
CA SER A 634 -12.74 -24.12 12.76
C SER A 634 -11.28 -24.46 12.43
N ALA A 635 -10.76 -23.88 11.36
CA ALA A 635 -9.39 -24.12 10.92
C ALA A 635 -8.82 -22.92 10.16
N ILE A 636 -7.50 -22.86 10.05
CA ILE A 636 -6.81 -22.10 9.02
C ILE A 636 -6.38 -23.10 7.95
N LEU A 637 -6.87 -22.93 6.74
CA LEU A 637 -6.50 -23.78 5.61
C LEU A 637 -5.20 -23.25 5.02
N LEU A 638 -4.10 -23.92 5.32
CA LEU A 638 -2.75 -23.50 4.92
C LEU A 638 -2.37 -24.03 3.54
N PRO A 639 -1.75 -23.20 2.67
CA PRO A 639 -1.21 -23.63 1.37
C PRO A 639 0.14 -24.34 1.57
N VAL A 640 0.14 -25.47 2.27
CA VAL A 640 1.34 -26.25 2.60
C VAL A 640 1.90 -26.92 1.36
N VAL A 641 3.22 -26.82 1.21
CA VAL A 641 3.99 -27.50 0.15
C VAL A 641 5.11 -28.34 0.76
N PRO A 642 5.60 -29.38 0.02
CA PRO A 642 6.71 -30.22 0.48
C PRO A 642 7.99 -29.46 0.77
#